data_0508cadcd92372d483a07a34738bb7df
#
_entry.id   0508cadcd92372d483a07a34738bb7df
#
_cell.length_a   1.000
_cell.length_b   1.000
_cell.length_c   1.000
_cell.angle_alpha   90.00
_cell.angle_beta   90.00
_cell.angle_gamma   90.00
#
_symmetry.space_group_name_H-M   'P 1'
#
loop_
_entity.id
_entity.type
_entity.pdbx_description
1 polymer ?
#
loop_
_entity_poly.entity_id
_entity_poly.type
_entity_poly.pdbx_seq_one_letter_code
_entity_poly.pdbx_strand_id
1 'polypeptide(L)'
;MNQKHILICGNRSFVATGLCTKLDANQLSYDCFSRGNTLQKENHITGNVLEIQNNPLLGEYDIVINFIILKNKSIEENIQYIQSLLEFCKKKNVKHLIQISSISVYPNEAEYIDENSPIEKNCYNKGGYASIKVAVDHYLIKNKPKDLFVSFVRPGFVYTKKQEISNAGLFISKFGLKILFGDKKTTLPLINREKLHDAIIKIINAEKKQSVYLILDKNREDNTKYNFVSHQWNINPICLNRSFFLSIAKIGKTIHLLKPKYYQKVVGIFKRTWFNSTQTELNLDMSFGRKTFAVLGAGTYGSYTANLLSEVYPHEKIFLFDVGNECLKTESEIGYLSHIVNAPYEGLQKSRFFGFGGASVKWGGQLLTFSDNDFANPSPFLRDIVNLNKKYKDIVLNRFQLENKIPEQRINANLFTKTGIWLSYFHRNLFKHFGIIKNRKIHLIPNSRITKILSKEKSITGIEFLQDGQLKTAQYDQYFLACGAFESSRILINSGLSENKNLLPFSDHLSQRAFKIKSGTKMGNIDFRFLVKGASLITKRFTGEVDGYSFYSQPICNEDFPFFRDLKKLLFGHKLRSSLIFNIIKNIPQCIAFVWYMIVLKKMYVYKNEFYLQIDIEAPMESGKLILNNQIDKFGEKGLDIDLSILPQTGELFTKARAIIKEYLDKNGVVYEELPFSTSAEKYEDVYHPFGMFCNFNSVEHYFTHFDNMIVANTGILPRAGGINSTCAVFPLIEEYINTKMQ
;
A
#
# COMPACT_ATOMS: atom_id res chain seq x y z
N MET A 1 13.64 -3.37 40.08
CA MET A 1 14.01 -1.99 39.68
C MET A 1 12.88 -1.09 40.03
N ASN A 2 13.10 0.01 40.77
CA ASN A 2 12.02 0.96 41.04
C ASN A 2 11.52 1.52 39.70
N GLN A 3 10.20 1.43 39.48
CA GLN A 3 9.56 1.91 38.26
C GLN A 3 9.71 3.44 38.21
N LYS A 4 10.36 3.98 37.18
CA LYS A 4 10.56 5.42 36.98
C LYS A 4 9.21 6.11 36.84
N HIS A 5 8.97 7.19 37.60
CA HIS A 5 7.77 8.01 37.45
C HIS A 5 8.06 9.27 36.65
N ILE A 6 7.24 9.55 35.63
CA ILE A 6 7.51 10.55 34.60
C ILE A 6 6.46 11.66 34.62
N LEU A 7 6.86 12.93 34.60
CA LEU A 7 5.96 14.05 34.35
C LEU A 7 6.07 14.54 32.90
N ILE A 8 4.97 14.57 32.17
CA ILE A 8 4.89 15.10 30.80
C ILE A 8 4.25 16.49 30.82
N CYS A 9 5.05 17.52 30.65
CA CYS A 9 4.56 18.89 30.52
C CYS A 9 4.18 19.18 29.05
N GLY A 10 2.87 19.42 28.79
CA GLY A 10 2.39 19.80 27.45
C GLY A 10 2.03 18.63 26.54
N ASN A 11 1.47 17.56 27.06
CA ASN A 11 1.02 16.36 26.33
C ASN A 11 0.01 16.62 25.19
N ARG A 12 -0.70 17.78 25.20
CA ARG A 12 -1.64 18.19 24.16
C ARG A 12 -0.98 18.82 22.93
N SER A 13 0.36 19.00 22.95
CA SER A 13 1.05 19.54 21.77
C SER A 13 1.05 18.53 20.62
N PHE A 14 1.09 19.03 19.36
CA PHE A 14 1.19 18.18 18.17
C PHE A 14 2.34 17.17 18.26
N VAL A 15 3.48 17.57 18.82
CA VAL A 15 4.66 16.70 18.92
C VAL A 15 4.49 15.64 20.00
N ALA A 16 3.74 15.90 21.07
CA ALA A 16 3.51 14.95 22.17
C ALA A 16 2.31 14.01 21.94
N THR A 17 1.37 14.37 21.05
CA THR A 17 0.16 13.58 20.80
C THR A 17 0.49 12.15 20.41
N GLY A 18 0.01 11.15 21.19
CA GLY A 18 0.30 9.72 20.98
C GLY A 18 1.45 9.19 21.84
N LEU A 19 2.25 10.04 22.51
CA LEU A 19 3.33 9.57 23.38
C LEU A 19 2.81 8.75 24.58
N CYS A 20 1.69 9.18 25.18
CA CYS A 20 1.08 8.47 26.32
C CYS A 20 0.76 7.02 25.97
N THR A 21 0.15 6.76 24.82
CA THR A 21 -0.13 5.39 24.35
C THR A 21 1.14 4.53 24.24
N LYS A 22 2.27 5.14 23.83
CA LYS A 22 3.55 4.40 23.79
C LYS A 22 4.14 4.17 25.19
N LEU A 23 3.95 5.10 26.13
CA LEU A 23 4.35 4.88 27.51
C LEU A 23 3.55 3.75 28.15
N ASP A 24 2.23 3.71 27.90
CA ASP A 24 1.35 2.62 28.35
C ASP A 24 1.82 1.26 27.79
N ALA A 25 2.10 1.20 26.51
CA ALA A 25 2.61 0.00 25.83
C ALA A 25 3.98 -0.47 26.40
N ASN A 26 4.79 0.44 26.92
CA ASN A 26 6.07 0.15 27.58
C ASN A 26 5.96 0.04 29.12
N GLN A 27 4.75 0.01 29.67
CA GLN A 27 4.48 -0.12 31.11
C GLN A 27 5.19 0.94 31.98
N LEU A 28 5.35 2.17 31.46
CA LEU A 28 5.97 3.28 32.15
C LEU A 28 4.92 4.12 32.89
N SER A 29 5.17 4.43 34.16
CA SER A 29 4.28 5.26 35.00
C SER A 29 4.48 6.74 34.67
N TYR A 30 3.38 7.49 34.48
CA TYR A 30 3.46 8.91 34.14
C TYR A 30 2.24 9.70 34.57
N ASP A 31 2.45 11.01 34.80
CA ASP A 31 1.42 12.04 34.89
C ASP A 31 1.61 13.07 33.75
N CYS A 32 0.50 13.69 33.37
CA CYS A 32 0.48 14.75 32.36
C CYS A 32 0.15 16.09 33.01
N PHE A 33 0.95 17.12 32.69
CA PHE A 33 0.67 18.50 33.14
C PHE A 33 0.38 19.42 31.95
N SER A 34 -0.71 20.19 32.06
CA SER A 34 -1.09 21.17 31.03
C SER A 34 -1.68 22.43 31.65
N ARG A 35 -1.72 23.51 30.87
CA ARG A 35 -2.30 24.79 31.30
C ARG A 35 -3.80 24.67 31.51
N GLY A 36 -4.29 25.21 32.65
CA GLY A 36 -5.71 25.26 33.01
C GLY A 36 -5.87 25.75 34.45
N ASN A 37 -7.10 25.72 34.97
CA ASN A 37 -7.34 25.85 36.40
C ASN A 37 -6.78 24.63 37.13
N THR A 38 -6.36 24.78 38.37
CA THR A 38 -5.77 23.68 39.14
C THR A 38 -6.81 22.60 39.38
N LEU A 39 -6.64 21.47 38.70
CA LEU A 39 -7.54 20.31 38.69
C LEU A 39 -6.73 19.04 38.39
N GLN A 40 -7.13 17.92 39.00
CA GLN A 40 -6.63 16.60 38.66
C GLN A 40 -7.77 15.69 38.21
N LYS A 41 -7.56 15.00 37.09
CA LYS A 41 -8.45 13.95 36.59
C LYS A 41 -7.59 12.78 36.13
N GLU A 42 -7.65 11.66 36.89
CA GLU A 42 -6.76 10.51 36.67
C GLU A 42 -5.28 10.94 36.69
N ASN A 43 -4.49 10.60 35.68
CA ASN A 43 -3.11 11.02 35.49
C ASN A 43 -2.97 12.38 34.77
N HIS A 44 -4.04 13.17 34.66
CA HIS A 44 -4.06 14.50 34.03
C HIS A 44 -4.20 15.59 35.08
N ILE A 45 -3.17 16.42 35.22
CA ILE A 45 -3.10 17.56 36.14
C ILE A 45 -3.07 18.84 35.30
N THR A 46 -3.87 19.82 35.66
CA THR A 46 -3.83 21.16 35.08
C THR A 46 -3.48 22.21 36.10
N GLY A 47 -2.94 23.34 35.63
CA GLY A 47 -2.56 24.44 36.53
C GLY A 47 -1.94 25.62 35.78
N ASN A 48 -1.51 26.63 36.57
CA ASN A 48 -0.75 27.74 36.06
C ASN A 48 0.69 27.28 35.70
N VAL A 49 1.06 27.34 34.43
CA VAL A 49 2.39 26.88 33.99
C VAL A 49 3.51 27.76 34.51
N LEU A 50 3.26 29.08 34.76
CA LEU A 50 4.26 30.00 35.31
C LEU A 50 4.52 29.78 36.81
N GLU A 51 3.71 28.98 37.47
CA GLU A 51 3.78 28.66 38.90
C GLU A 51 3.79 27.14 39.16
N ILE A 52 4.30 26.37 38.21
CA ILE A 52 4.32 24.89 38.29
C ILE A 52 4.97 24.38 39.57
N GLN A 53 5.99 25.08 40.10
CA GLN A 53 6.68 24.73 41.35
C GLN A 53 5.78 24.81 42.60
N ASN A 54 4.66 25.51 42.51
CA ASN A 54 3.70 25.71 43.60
C ASN A 54 2.41 24.87 43.43
N ASN A 55 2.30 24.05 42.38
CA ASN A 55 1.14 23.24 42.13
C ASN A 55 1.08 22.09 43.16
N PRO A 56 0.06 22.05 44.04
CA PRO A 56 -0.03 21.06 45.15
C PRO A 56 -0.35 19.65 44.65
N LEU A 57 -0.87 19.50 43.44
CA LEU A 57 -1.29 18.20 42.90
C LEU A 57 -0.10 17.44 42.23
N LEU A 58 1.04 18.10 42.01
CA LEU A 58 2.20 17.44 41.43
C LEU A 58 3.02 16.70 42.48
N GLY A 59 3.20 15.40 42.24
CA GLY A 59 3.96 14.47 43.09
C GLY A 59 5.48 14.58 42.94
N GLU A 60 6.15 13.46 43.17
CA GLU A 60 7.58 13.27 42.93
C GLU A 60 7.79 12.53 41.61
N TYR A 61 8.79 12.94 40.86
CA TYR A 61 9.09 12.40 39.50
C TYR A 61 10.59 12.21 39.34
N ASP A 62 10.98 11.08 38.73
CA ASP A 62 12.36 10.83 38.36
C ASP A 62 12.76 11.63 37.14
N ILE A 63 11.81 11.76 36.16
CA ILE A 63 12.00 12.35 34.87
C ILE A 63 10.89 13.36 34.57
N VAL A 64 11.29 14.52 34.02
CA VAL A 64 10.35 15.50 33.45
C VAL A 64 10.61 15.63 31.96
N ILE A 65 9.55 15.52 31.13
CA ILE A 65 9.61 15.74 29.68
C ILE A 65 8.86 17.03 29.36
N ASN A 66 9.58 18.04 28.88
CA ASN A 66 8.99 19.34 28.62
C ASN A 66 8.74 19.62 27.13
N PHE A 67 7.48 19.63 26.73
CA PHE A 67 6.99 20.06 25.42
C PHE A 67 6.46 21.49 25.41
N ILE A 68 6.26 22.13 26.57
CA ILE A 68 5.62 23.44 26.66
C ILE A 68 6.51 24.52 26.07
N ILE A 69 5.90 25.32 25.20
CA ILE A 69 6.36 26.60 24.73
C ILE A 69 5.17 27.56 24.62
N LEU A 70 5.31 28.76 25.14
CA LEU A 70 4.27 29.79 25.11
C LEU A 70 4.38 30.58 23.82
N LYS A 71 3.82 30.03 22.70
CA LYS A 71 4.01 30.53 21.32
C LYS A 71 3.59 32.00 21.12
N ASN A 72 2.57 32.47 21.82
CA ASN A 72 2.01 33.82 21.68
C ASN A 72 2.48 34.77 22.80
N LYS A 73 3.52 34.38 23.52
CA LYS A 73 4.10 35.10 24.64
C LYS A 73 5.52 35.54 24.34
N SER A 74 6.03 36.49 25.13
CA SER A 74 7.38 37.04 24.98
C SER A 74 8.45 35.98 25.30
N ILE A 75 9.71 36.30 24.99
CA ILE A 75 10.86 35.47 25.39
C ILE A 75 10.96 35.45 26.92
N GLU A 76 10.73 36.58 27.57
CA GLU A 76 10.78 36.77 29.04
C GLU A 76 9.76 35.86 29.75
N GLU A 77 8.52 35.80 29.27
CA GLU A 77 7.51 34.93 29.83
C GLU A 77 7.85 33.42 29.66
N ASN A 78 8.47 33.07 28.53
CA ASN A 78 8.98 31.71 28.35
C ASN A 78 10.15 31.38 29.28
N ILE A 79 11.06 32.33 29.53
CA ILE A 79 12.14 32.18 30.51
C ILE A 79 11.57 32.05 31.93
N GLN A 80 10.58 32.88 32.31
CA GLN A 80 9.89 32.75 33.61
C GLN A 80 9.28 31.34 33.80
N TYR A 81 8.63 30.77 32.77
CA TYR A 81 8.16 29.39 32.83
C TYR A 81 9.33 28.41 33.08
N ILE A 82 10.45 28.56 32.38
CA ILE A 82 11.60 27.66 32.56
C ILE A 82 12.22 27.81 33.95
N GLN A 83 12.24 29.03 34.51
CA GLN A 83 12.65 29.26 35.90
C GLN A 83 11.80 28.46 36.88
N SER A 84 10.48 28.61 36.77
CA SER A 84 9.51 27.85 37.58
C SER A 84 9.65 26.33 37.40
N LEU A 85 9.94 25.85 36.20
CA LEU A 85 10.19 24.45 35.92
C LEU A 85 11.48 23.93 36.58
N LEU A 86 12.56 24.72 36.54
CA LEU A 86 13.82 24.36 37.22
C LEU A 86 13.65 24.35 38.77
N GLU A 87 12.92 25.31 39.32
CA GLU A 87 12.57 25.34 40.75
C GLU A 87 11.75 24.12 41.14
N PHE A 88 10.76 23.75 40.35
CA PHE A 88 10.02 22.50 40.49
C PHE A 88 10.94 21.28 40.52
N CYS A 89 11.81 21.15 39.49
CA CYS A 89 12.76 20.04 39.41
C CYS A 89 13.67 19.97 40.66
N LYS A 90 14.14 21.11 41.15
CA LYS A 90 14.96 21.19 42.37
C LYS A 90 14.16 20.79 43.60
N LYS A 91 12.94 21.35 43.82
CA LYS A 91 12.07 21.09 44.96
C LYS A 91 11.64 19.61 45.02
N LYS A 92 11.40 18.98 43.89
CA LYS A 92 10.97 17.57 43.74
C LYS A 92 12.10 16.59 43.50
N ASN A 93 13.36 17.03 43.59
CA ASN A 93 14.55 16.19 43.38
C ASN A 93 14.58 15.40 42.05
N VAL A 94 14.03 16.00 40.99
CA VAL A 94 14.03 15.42 39.64
C VAL A 94 15.46 15.16 39.16
N LYS A 95 15.74 13.98 38.68
CA LYS A 95 17.11 13.60 38.21
C LYS A 95 17.36 13.87 36.76
N HIS A 96 16.33 13.90 35.91
CA HIS A 96 16.48 14.09 34.49
C HIS A 96 15.37 14.97 33.89
N LEU A 97 15.76 16.07 33.25
CA LEU A 97 14.90 16.93 32.45
C LEU A 97 15.15 16.65 30.96
N ILE A 98 14.17 16.15 30.26
CA ILE A 98 14.19 15.98 28.79
C ILE A 98 13.50 17.20 28.16
N GLN A 99 14.27 18.14 27.66
CA GLN A 99 13.78 19.36 27.04
C GLN A 99 13.56 19.12 25.55
N ILE A 100 12.33 19.17 25.09
CA ILE A 100 12.03 19.11 23.65
C ILE A 100 12.33 20.48 23.02
N SER A 101 13.50 20.57 22.42
CA SER A 101 13.99 21.74 21.69
C SER A 101 13.64 21.66 20.19
N SER A 102 14.50 22.04 19.29
CA SER A 102 14.34 21.97 17.83
C SER A 102 15.68 22.19 17.12
N ILE A 103 15.86 21.63 15.93
CA ILE A 103 16.99 21.99 15.05
C ILE A 103 16.98 23.47 14.62
N SER A 104 15.91 24.21 14.83
CA SER A 104 15.83 25.63 14.54
C SER A 104 16.71 26.49 15.44
N VAL A 105 17.26 25.95 16.54
CA VAL A 105 18.19 26.64 17.44
C VAL A 105 19.56 26.85 16.83
N TYR A 106 19.93 26.12 15.81
CA TYR A 106 21.25 26.28 15.15
C TYR A 106 21.29 27.46 14.18
N PRO A 107 22.46 28.05 13.93
CA PRO A 107 22.63 29.19 13.00
C PRO A 107 22.06 28.89 11.60
N ASN A 108 21.46 29.88 10.95
CA ASN A 108 20.91 29.73 9.62
C ASN A 108 21.98 29.54 8.54
N GLU A 109 23.19 30.06 8.78
CA GLU A 109 24.35 30.01 7.86
C GLU A 109 25.19 28.73 8.02
N ALA A 110 24.91 27.90 9.04
CA ALA A 110 25.65 26.67 9.26
C ALA A 110 25.45 25.67 8.11
N GLU A 111 26.56 25.23 7.51
CA GLU A 111 26.56 24.25 6.45
C GLU A 111 26.52 22.81 6.97
N TYR A 112 27.11 22.58 8.16
CA TYR A 112 27.17 21.30 8.85
C TYR A 112 26.76 21.45 10.31
N ILE A 113 25.99 20.51 10.83
CA ILE A 113 25.49 20.44 12.21
C ILE A 113 25.51 19.00 12.69
N ASP A 114 26.05 18.77 13.87
CA ASP A 114 26.01 17.53 14.65
C ASP A 114 25.59 17.80 16.10
N GLU A 115 25.66 16.80 16.96
CA GLU A 115 25.29 16.87 18.37
C GLU A 115 26.17 17.88 19.17
N ASN A 116 27.41 18.11 18.73
CA ASN A 116 28.39 19.01 19.39
C ASN A 116 28.33 20.43 18.84
N SER A 117 27.60 20.65 17.77
CA SER A 117 27.53 21.96 17.11
C SER A 117 26.90 23.03 18.02
N PRO A 118 27.47 24.26 18.06
CA PRO A 118 26.94 25.32 18.90
C PRO A 118 25.61 25.86 18.39
N ILE A 119 24.72 26.20 19.30
CA ILE A 119 23.45 26.88 18.96
C ILE A 119 23.71 28.35 18.61
N GLU A 120 22.73 29.01 18.00
CA GLU A 120 22.77 30.44 17.65
C GLU A 120 23.07 31.29 18.90
N LYS A 121 24.10 32.15 18.80
CA LYS A 121 24.56 32.96 19.94
C LYS A 121 23.53 34.00 20.37
N ASN A 122 22.84 34.63 19.41
CA ASN A 122 21.88 35.69 19.68
C ASN A 122 20.48 35.25 19.23
N CYS A 123 19.57 35.02 20.18
CA CYS A 123 18.19 34.60 19.89
C CYS A 123 17.46 35.60 18.98
N TYR A 124 17.78 36.88 19.00
CA TYR A 124 17.14 37.90 18.13
C TYR A 124 17.53 37.79 16.65
N ASN A 125 18.56 37.01 16.30
CA ASN A 125 18.86 36.67 14.91
C ASN A 125 17.85 35.69 14.30
N LYS A 126 17.06 35.06 15.15
CA LYS A 126 15.97 34.15 14.75
C LYS A 126 14.63 34.87 14.76
N GLY A 127 13.59 34.23 14.28
CA GLY A 127 12.23 34.77 14.29
C GLY A 127 11.26 33.91 15.09
N GLY A 128 10.35 34.53 15.82
CA GLY A 128 9.22 33.91 16.49
C GLY A 128 9.60 32.68 17.31
N TYR A 129 9.09 31.50 16.92
CA TYR A 129 9.32 30.23 17.63
C TYR A 129 10.81 29.89 17.85
N ALA A 130 11.65 30.10 16.83
CA ALA A 130 13.05 29.74 16.93
C ALA A 130 13.80 30.64 17.93
N SER A 131 13.46 31.94 18.04
CA SER A 131 14.06 32.87 19.04
C SER A 131 13.79 32.38 20.45
N ILE A 132 12.55 31.96 20.75
CA ILE A 132 12.16 31.44 22.05
C ILE A 132 12.94 30.15 22.36
N LYS A 133 13.05 29.22 21.41
CA LYS A 133 13.79 27.96 21.62
C LYS A 133 15.29 28.22 21.92
N VAL A 134 15.93 29.15 21.18
CA VAL A 134 17.33 29.54 21.44
C VAL A 134 17.48 30.13 22.84
N ALA A 135 16.61 31.05 23.24
CA ALA A 135 16.66 31.69 24.56
C ALA A 135 16.46 30.67 25.69
N VAL A 136 15.51 29.77 25.54
CA VAL A 136 15.23 28.67 26.49
C VAL A 136 16.43 27.73 26.62
N ASP A 137 17.01 27.28 25.50
CA ASP A 137 18.16 26.38 25.52
C ASP A 137 19.38 27.09 26.20
N HIS A 138 19.66 28.34 25.87
CA HIS A 138 20.72 29.13 26.55
C HIS A 138 20.45 29.26 28.04
N TYR A 139 19.22 29.57 28.43
CA TYR A 139 18.87 29.71 29.84
C TYR A 139 19.10 28.42 30.63
N LEU A 140 18.63 27.28 30.10
CA LEU A 140 18.82 25.95 30.69
C LEU A 140 20.30 25.57 30.78
N ILE A 141 21.11 25.81 29.74
CA ILE A 141 22.53 25.49 29.72
C ILE A 141 23.23 26.26 30.86
N LYS A 142 22.86 27.53 31.08
CA LYS A 142 23.52 28.42 32.06
C LYS A 142 23.05 28.19 33.49
N ASN A 143 21.75 27.87 33.71
CA ASN A 143 21.12 27.98 35.04
C ASN A 143 20.61 26.62 35.59
N LYS A 144 20.85 25.49 34.91
CA LYS A 144 20.44 24.18 35.45
C LYS A 144 21.12 23.84 36.78
N PRO A 145 20.44 23.28 37.77
CA PRO A 145 21.03 22.74 38.99
C PRO A 145 22.13 21.73 38.70
N LYS A 146 23.15 21.63 39.55
CA LYS A 146 24.26 20.66 39.38
C LYS A 146 23.77 19.21 39.37
N ASP A 147 22.77 18.88 40.19
CA ASP A 147 22.25 17.53 40.34
C ASP A 147 21.17 17.17 39.32
N LEU A 148 20.78 18.10 38.43
CA LEU A 148 19.80 17.87 37.37
C LEU A 148 20.51 17.62 36.05
N PHE A 149 20.36 16.42 35.48
CA PHE A 149 20.80 16.17 34.11
C PHE A 149 19.76 16.71 33.12
N VAL A 150 20.21 17.49 32.14
CA VAL A 150 19.34 18.05 31.10
C VAL A 150 19.75 17.51 29.74
N SER A 151 18.79 16.84 29.08
CA SER A 151 18.93 16.38 27.70
C SER A 151 18.10 17.25 26.75
N PHE A 152 18.74 17.83 25.76
CA PHE A 152 18.07 18.58 24.69
C PHE A 152 17.74 17.66 23.55
N VAL A 153 16.47 17.34 23.33
CA VAL A 153 15.99 16.61 22.16
C VAL A 153 15.67 17.62 21.07
N ARG A 154 16.43 17.59 19.97
CA ARG A 154 16.35 18.52 18.84
C ARG A 154 15.82 17.80 17.60
N PRO A 155 14.50 17.61 17.49
CA PRO A 155 13.90 16.96 16.32
C PRO A 155 13.97 17.87 15.10
N GLY A 156 13.95 17.24 13.93
CA GLY A 156 13.68 17.88 12.65
C GLY A 156 12.25 18.41 12.57
N PHE A 157 11.79 18.69 11.36
CA PHE A 157 10.40 19.01 11.09
C PHE A 157 9.56 17.76 11.33
N VAL A 158 8.75 17.79 12.41
CA VAL A 158 7.92 16.63 12.80
C VAL A 158 6.71 16.54 11.91
N TYR A 159 6.49 15.36 11.31
CA TYR A 159 5.36 15.10 10.43
C TYR A 159 4.62 13.80 10.82
N THR A 160 3.38 13.66 10.32
CA THR A 160 2.56 12.45 10.43
C THR A 160 2.03 12.05 9.06
N LYS A 161 1.55 10.80 8.92
CA LYS A 161 1.03 10.25 7.67
C LYS A 161 -0.19 11.02 7.11
N LYS A 162 -1.01 11.61 7.99
CA LYS A 162 -2.26 12.33 7.66
C LYS A 162 -2.17 13.82 7.99
N GLN A 163 -1.09 14.48 7.60
CA GLN A 163 -1.00 15.92 7.85
C GLN A 163 -1.87 16.66 6.84
N GLU A 164 -2.97 17.28 7.32
CA GLU A 164 -3.77 18.20 6.53
C GLU A 164 -2.90 19.34 5.98
N ILE A 165 -3.32 19.92 4.84
CA ILE A 165 -2.67 21.07 4.18
C ILE A 165 -2.79 22.29 5.10
N SER A 166 -2.18 22.28 6.26
CA SER A 166 -1.91 23.51 7.00
C SER A 166 -0.61 24.09 6.42
N ASN A 167 -0.66 25.37 6.04
CA ASN A 167 0.48 26.15 5.60
C ASN A 167 1.55 26.20 6.71
N ALA A 168 2.32 25.13 6.86
CA ALA A 168 3.44 25.09 7.82
C ALA A 168 4.56 26.09 7.45
N GLY A 169 4.23 27.18 6.74
CA GLY A 169 5.17 28.19 6.28
C GLY A 169 6.14 27.68 5.18
N LEU A 170 5.77 26.60 4.50
CA LEU A 170 6.61 26.02 3.45
C LEU A 170 6.34 26.62 2.07
N PHE A 171 5.10 27.03 1.80
CA PHE A 171 4.69 27.66 0.55
C PHE A 171 3.49 28.59 0.74
N ILE A 172 3.24 29.46 -0.27
CA ILE A 172 2.03 30.30 -0.37
C ILE A 172 1.19 29.77 -1.54
N SER A 173 -0.14 29.69 -1.33
CA SER A 173 -1.10 29.46 -2.41
C SER A 173 -1.91 30.72 -2.64
N LYS A 174 -1.76 31.36 -3.81
CA LYS A 174 -2.54 32.53 -4.26
C LYS A 174 -2.81 32.42 -5.76
N PHE A 175 -4.02 32.73 -6.18
CA PHE A 175 -4.46 32.72 -7.60
C PHE A 175 -4.13 31.40 -8.33
N GLY A 176 -4.29 30.25 -7.66
CA GLY A 176 -3.94 28.95 -8.23
C GLY A 176 -2.44 28.62 -8.28
N LEU A 177 -1.57 29.60 -8.04
CA LEU A 177 -0.12 29.43 -8.00
C LEU A 177 0.33 29.01 -6.59
N LYS A 178 1.24 28.05 -6.52
CA LYS A 178 1.85 27.58 -5.27
C LYS A 178 3.36 27.93 -5.30
N ILE A 179 3.78 28.89 -4.49
CA ILE A 179 5.14 29.42 -4.46
C ILE A 179 5.84 28.86 -3.22
N LEU A 180 6.90 28.08 -3.41
CA LEU A 180 7.71 27.51 -2.35
C LEU A 180 8.60 28.57 -1.69
N PHE A 181 8.65 28.58 -0.35
CA PHE A 181 9.65 29.36 0.38
C PHE A 181 11.01 28.63 0.37
N GLY A 182 11.72 28.73 -0.75
CA GLY A 182 13.00 28.12 -1.00
C GLY A 182 13.21 27.75 -2.46
N ASP A 183 14.32 27.11 -2.73
CA ASP A 183 14.64 26.47 -4.02
C ASP A 183 14.55 24.93 -3.91
N LYS A 184 14.79 24.23 -5.03
CA LYS A 184 14.74 22.76 -5.06
C LYS A 184 15.72 22.08 -4.11
N LYS A 185 16.84 22.76 -3.75
CA LYS A 185 17.89 22.23 -2.88
C LYS A 185 17.78 22.71 -1.42
N THR A 186 16.76 23.51 -1.08
CA THR A 186 16.55 23.97 0.29
C THR A 186 16.23 22.80 1.21
N THR A 187 17.07 22.53 2.19
CA THR A 187 16.93 21.38 3.09
C THR A 187 15.72 21.53 4.04
N LEU A 188 15.05 20.43 4.29
CA LEU A 188 14.00 20.28 5.31
C LEU A 188 14.29 19.00 6.08
N PRO A 189 15.07 19.04 7.15
CA PRO A 189 15.32 17.87 7.97
C PRO A 189 13.98 17.38 8.58
N LEU A 190 13.60 16.17 8.29
CA LEU A 190 12.32 15.57 8.66
C LEU A 190 12.49 14.58 9.81
N ILE A 191 11.43 14.34 10.58
CA ILE A 191 11.27 13.20 11.47
C ILE A 191 9.81 12.80 11.60
N ASN A 192 9.53 11.51 11.45
CA ASN A 192 8.22 10.99 11.73
C ASN A 192 7.94 11.06 13.25
N ARG A 193 6.72 11.49 13.63
CA ARG A 193 6.34 11.68 15.03
C ARG A 193 6.45 10.39 15.85
N GLU A 194 6.08 9.26 15.27
CA GLU A 194 6.15 7.97 15.98
C GLU A 194 7.59 7.55 16.27
N LYS A 195 8.51 7.73 15.29
CA LYS A 195 9.95 7.50 15.49
C LYS A 195 10.55 8.44 16.54
N LEU A 196 10.07 9.69 16.59
CA LEU A 196 10.46 10.63 17.65
C LEU A 196 10.01 10.11 19.03
N HIS A 197 8.80 9.57 19.14
CA HIS A 197 8.32 8.98 20.39
C HIS A 197 9.14 7.74 20.77
N ASP A 198 9.49 6.86 19.83
CA ASP A 198 10.37 5.71 20.09
C ASP A 198 11.73 6.15 20.62
N ALA A 199 12.30 7.21 20.05
CA ALA A 199 13.54 7.79 20.54
C ALA A 199 13.38 8.34 21.96
N ILE A 200 12.29 9.02 22.28
CA ILE A 200 12.00 9.51 23.65
C ILE A 200 11.92 8.34 24.63
N ILE A 201 11.23 7.24 24.30
CA ILE A 201 11.18 6.03 25.14
C ILE A 201 12.60 5.48 25.40
N LYS A 202 13.42 5.39 24.36
CA LYS A 202 14.81 4.94 24.52
C LYS A 202 15.66 5.91 25.36
N ILE A 203 15.46 7.22 25.25
CA ILE A 203 16.13 8.22 26.11
C ILE A 203 15.73 8.06 27.58
N ILE A 204 14.45 7.79 27.87
CA ILE A 204 13.95 7.50 29.22
C ILE A 204 14.67 6.28 29.82
N ASN A 205 14.88 5.25 29.01
CA ASN A 205 15.47 3.98 29.43
C ASN A 205 17.00 3.94 29.34
N ALA A 206 17.62 4.92 28.69
CA ALA A 206 19.06 4.93 28.48
C ALA A 206 19.86 4.97 29.80
N GLU A 207 20.80 4.05 29.93
CA GLU A 207 21.77 4.04 31.04
C GLU A 207 22.72 5.21 30.94
N LYS A 208 23.26 5.45 29.74
CA LYS A 208 24.16 6.58 29.44
C LYS A 208 23.40 7.71 28.77
N LYS A 209 23.19 8.80 29.52
CA LYS A 209 22.46 9.98 29.04
C LYS A 209 23.39 10.91 28.23
N GLN A 210 22.84 11.51 27.19
CA GLN A 210 23.51 12.56 26.41
C GLN A 210 22.90 13.93 26.66
N SER A 211 23.73 14.99 26.55
CA SER A 211 23.26 16.37 26.66
C SER A 211 22.43 16.80 25.44
N VAL A 212 22.72 16.27 24.25
CA VAL A 212 22.03 16.63 23.01
C VAL A 212 21.70 15.36 22.22
N TYR A 213 20.46 15.25 21.77
CA TYR A 213 20.00 14.25 20.83
C TYR A 213 19.47 14.93 19.57
N LEU A 214 20.10 14.66 18.42
CA LEU A 214 19.61 15.06 17.10
C LEU A 214 18.75 13.94 16.53
N ILE A 215 17.45 14.17 16.39
CA ILE A 215 16.52 13.15 15.92
C ILE A 215 15.97 13.52 14.56
N LEU A 216 16.47 12.86 13.51
CA LEU A 216 16.27 13.21 12.11
C LEU A 216 16.22 11.97 11.24
N ASP A 217 15.37 11.96 10.21
CA ASP A 217 15.41 10.94 9.17
C ASP A 217 16.74 10.94 8.40
N LYS A 218 17.32 9.76 8.17
CA LYS A 218 18.68 9.59 7.61
C LYS A 218 18.85 10.04 6.16
N ASN A 219 17.80 9.96 5.34
CA ASN A 219 17.88 10.27 3.91
C ASN A 219 17.87 11.77 3.63
N ARG A 220 19.06 12.36 3.61
CA ARG A 220 19.29 13.80 3.62
C ARG A 220 19.24 14.48 2.27
N GLU A 221 19.63 13.78 1.20
CA GLU A 221 19.62 14.33 -0.15
C GLU A 221 18.19 14.57 -0.67
N ASP A 222 17.24 13.71 -0.25
CA ASP A 222 15.82 13.82 -0.59
C ASP A 222 15.03 14.72 0.37
N ASN A 223 15.59 15.07 1.54
CA ASN A 223 14.91 15.87 2.56
C ASN A 223 14.98 17.37 2.22
N THR A 224 14.36 17.75 1.12
CA THR A 224 14.19 19.14 0.71
C THR A 224 12.75 19.60 0.89
N LYS A 225 12.54 20.92 1.04
CA LYS A 225 11.20 21.51 1.06
C LYS A 225 10.42 21.17 -0.21
N TYR A 226 11.10 21.20 -1.36
CA TYR A 226 10.49 20.89 -2.64
C TYR A 226 9.97 19.45 -2.69
N ASN A 227 10.81 18.47 -2.36
CA ASN A 227 10.42 17.07 -2.37
C ASN A 227 9.31 16.79 -1.36
N PHE A 228 9.40 17.34 -0.15
CA PHE A 228 8.35 17.18 0.86
C PHE A 228 7.00 17.73 0.38
N VAL A 229 6.97 18.98 -0.13
CA VAL A 229 5.74 19.61 -0.62
C VAL A 229 5.19 18.89 -1.85
N SER A 230 6.05 18.50 -2.78
CA SER A 230 5.63 17.77 -4.00
C SER A 230 5.03 16.41 -3.70
N HIS A 231 5.63 15.67 -2.76
CA HIS A 231 5.17 14.32 -2.41
C HIS A 231 3.94 14.33 -1.49
N GLN A 232 3.95 15.20 -0.44
CA GLN A 232 2.86 15.23 0.54
C GLN A 232 1.53 15.65 -0.08
N TRP A 233 1.56 16.60 -1.01
CA TRP A 233 0.35 17.20 -1.58
C TRP A 233 0.21 17.03 -3.09
N ASN A 234 1.09 16.25 -3.71
CA ASN A 234 1.10 15.99 -5.16
C ASN A 234 1.05 17.27 -6.01
N ILE A 235 1.87 18.25 -5.66
CA ILE A 235 1.95 19.55 -6.33
C ILE A 235 3.37 19.85 -6.81
N ASN A 236 3.49 20.62 -7.90
CA ASN A 236 4.76 21.16 -8.37
C ASN A 236 4.83 22.66 -8.03
N PRO A 237 5.41 23.05 -6.88
CA PRO A 237 5.46 24.46 -6.50
C PRO A 237 6.49 25.21 -7.34
N ILE A 238 6.23 26.49 -7.57
CA ILE A 238 7.19 27.41 -8.18
C ILE A 238 8.28 27.72 -7.14
N CYS A 239 9.54 27.47 -7.51
CA CYS A 239 10.69 27.71 -6.64
C CYS A 239 11.20 29.14 -6.81
N LEU A 240 11.65 29.76 -5.70
CA LEU A 240 12.33 31.05 -5.71
C LEU A 240 13.77 30.88 -6.20
N ASN A 241 14.29 31.90 -6.93
CA ASN A 241 15.70 31.91 -7.33
C ASN A 241 16.58 32.34 -6.16
N ARG A 242 17.34 31.41 -5.58
CA ARG A 242 18.22 31.65 -4.42
C ARG A 242 19.20 32.78 -4.65
N SER A 243 19.92 32.74 -5.77
CA SER A 243 21.00 33.74 -6.05
C SER A 243 20.44 35.16 -6.14
N PHE A 244 19.30 35.32 -6.81
CA PHE A 244 18.63 36.61 -6.93
C PHE A 244 18.23 37.18 -5.56
N PHE A 245 17.48 36.40 -4.76
CA PHE A 245 17.00 36.88 -3.46
C PHE A 245 18.12 37.11 -2.44
N LEU A 246 19.15 36.26 -2.40
CA LEU A 246 20.30 36.44 -1.52
C LEU A 246 21.15 37.65 -1.91
N SER A 247 21.33 37.95 -3.21
CA SER A 247 22.06 39.13 -3.68
C SER A 247 21.33 40.41 -3.28
N ILE A 248 20.01 40.49 -3.50
CA ILE A 248 19.22 41.65 -3.06
C ILE A 248 19.31 41.83 -1.54
N ALA A 249 19.16 40.74 -0.79
CA ALA A 249 19.23 40.82 0.67
C ALA A 249 20.63 41.24 1.17
N LYS A 250 21.70 40.79 0.52
CA LYS A 250 23.09 41.19 0.84
C LYS A 250 23.31 42.69 0.56
N ILE A 251 22.88 43.17 -0.61
CA ILE A 251 22.96 44.61 -0.95
C ILE A 251 22.17 45.42 0.08
N GLY A 252 20.91 45.08 0.36
CA GLY A 252 20.07 45.78 1.33
C GLY A 252 20.67 45.80 2.74
N LYS A 253 21.39 44.74 3.16
CA LYS A 253 22.13 44.69 4.42
C LYS A 253 23.33 45.66 4.38
N THR A 254 24.11 45.66 3.29
CA THR A 254 25.33 46.49 3.14
C THR A 254 25.01 47.99 3.12
N ILE A 255 23.91 48.38 2.49
CA ILE A 255 23.46 49.79 2.45
C ILE A 255 22.52 50.15 3.62
N HIS A 256 22.48 49.32 4.68
CA HIS A 256 21.69 49.50 5.91
C HIS A 256 20.17 49.66 5.73
N LEU A 257 19.63 49.40 4.54
CA LEU A 257 18.17 49.36 4.28
C LEU A 257 17.49 48.14 4.87
N LEU A 258 18.21 47.02 5.04
CA LEU A 258 17.68 45.78 5.60
C LEU A 258 18.30 45.51 6.99
N LYS A 259 17.44 45.52 8.03
CA LYS A 259 17.89 45.15 9.38
C LYS A 259 18.45 43.72 9.41
N PRO A 260 19.50 43.42 10.22
CA PRO A 260 20.14 42.11 10.27
C PRO A 260 19.16 40.94 10.44
N LYS A 261 18.13 41.08 11.26
CA LYS A 261 17.10 40.06 11.48
C LYS A 261 16.33 39.66 10.20
N TYR A 262 16.10 40.62 9.27
CA TYR A 262 15.40 40.31 8.03
C TYR A 262 16.32 39.63 7.01
N TYR A 263 17.60 40.02 6.99
CA TYR A 263 18.63 39.31 6.24
C TYR A 263 18.69 37.84 6.66
N GLN A 264 18.77 37.57 7.96
CA GLN A 264 18.79 36.21 8.50
C GLN A 264 17.54 35.41 8.18
N LYS A 265 16.36 36.06 8.10
CA LYS A 265 15.14 35.39 7.62
C LYS A 265 15.24 34.96 6.16
N VAL A 266 15.80 35.82 5.27
CA VAL A 266 15.99 35.48 3.86
C VAL A 266 16.99 34.32 3.73
N VAL A 267 18.11 34.35 4.46
CA VAL A 267 19.07 33.24 4.49
C VAL A 267 18.38 31.92 4.94
N GLY A 268 17.57 31.98 5.99
CA GLY A 268 16.84 30.85 6.51
C GLY A 268 15.81 30.22 5.53
N ILE A 269 15.28 31.04 4.58
CA ILE A 269 14.40 30.55 3.50
C ILE A 269 15.14 29.56 2.59
N PHE A 270 16.43 29.80 2.32
CA PHE A 270 17.25 29.02 1.39
C PHE A 270 18.31 28.16 2.08
N LYS A 271 18.04 27.72 3.32
CA LYS A 271 18.99 26.96 4.14
C LYS A 271 19.35 25.63 3.47
N ARG A 272 20.65 25.30 3.45
CA ARG A 272 21.23 24.09 2.88
C ARG A 272 22.15 23.39 3.88
N THR A 273 21.66 23.22 5.10
CA THR A 273 22.46 22.64 6.18
C THR A 273 22.45 21.11 6.09
N TRP A 274 23.63 20.52 6.24
CA TRP A 274 23.80 19.10 6.45
C TRP A 274 23.77 18.77 7.93
N PHE A 275 22.92 17.81 8.35
CA PHE A 275 22.80 17.37 9.74
C PHE A 275 23.39 15.98 9.90
N ASN A 276 24.16 15.74 10.97
CA ASN A 276 24.69 14.43 11.34
C ASN A 276 24.17 14.00 12.71
N SER A 277 23.34 12.95 12.74
CA SER A 277 22.73 12.35 13.95
C SER A 277 23.35 11.00 14.32
N THR A 278 24.51 10.66 13.76
CA THR A 278 25.12 9.34 13.91
C THR A 278 25.41 9.00 15.38
N GLN A 279 25.86 9.96 16.18
CA GLN A 279 26.12 9.72 17.60
C GLN A 279 24.83 9.43 18.38
N THR A 280 23.76 10.15 18.08
CA THR A 280 22.42 9.88 18.66
C THR A 280 21.93 8.48 18.30
N GLU A 281 22.06 8.10 17.03
CA GLU A 281 21.62 6.80 16.53
C GLU A 281 22.37 5.64 17.20
N LEU A 282 23.70 5.75 17.32
CA LEU A 282 24.54 4.74 17.97
C LEU A 282 24.18 4.60 19.47
N ASN A 283 23.98 5.72 20.18
CA ASN A 283 23.71 5.69 21.61
C ASN A 283 22.28 5.21 21.95
N LEU A 284 21.34 5.40 21.05
CA LEU A 284 19.96 4.93 21.23
C LEU A 284 19.74 3.55 20.59
N ASP A 285 20.75 2.99 19.92
CA ASP A 285 20.60 1.78 19.10
C ASP A 285 19.36 1.89 18.21
N MET A 286 19.30 2.96 17.43
CA MET A 286 18.18 3.28 16.54
C MET A 286 18.66 3.65 15.16
N SER A 287 17.92 3.26 14.15
CA SER A 287 18.03 3.80 12.80
C SER A 287 16.84 4.71 12.49
N PHE A 288 17.11 5.97 12.19
CA PHE A 288 16.08 6.94 11.76
C PHE A 288 15.86 6.91 10.24
N GLY A 289 16.33 5.85 9.56
CA GLY A 289 16.11 5.65 8.13
C GLY A 289 14.60 5.60 7.77
N ARG A 290 14.27 6.00 6.54
CA ARG A 290 12.93 5.78 6.00
C ARG A 290 12.70 4.29 5.84
N LYS A 291 11.48 3.83 6.15
CA LYS A 291 11.09 2.46 5.80
C LYS A 291 11.21 2.26 4.29
N THR A 292 11.71 1.11 3.91
CA THR A 292 11.85 0.69 2.53
C THR A 292 10.93 -0.49 2.27
N PHE A 293 10.17 -0.43 1.18
CA PHE A 293 9.23 -1.46 0.78
C PHE A 293 9.68 -2.10 -0.52
N ALA A 294 9.83 -3.41 -0.54
CA ALA A 294 10.06 -4.17 -1.76
C ALA A 294 8.76 -4.83 -2.22
N VAL A 295 8.29 -4.47 -3.40
CA VAL A 295 7.18 -5.14 -4.07
C VAL A 295 7.75 -5.97 -5.21
N LEU A 296 7.65 -7.29 -5.09
CA LEU A 296 8.25 -8.25 -6.00
C LEU A 296 7.22 -8.68 -7.03
N GLY A 297 7.37 -8.18 -8.25
CA GLY A 297 6.44 -8.33 -9.37
C GLY A 297 5.56 -7.08 -9.60
N ALA A 298 5.67 -6.45 -10.78
CA ALA A 298 4.86 -5.29 -11.19
C ALA A 298 3.58 -5.69 -11.94
N GLY A 299 3.06 -6.87 -11.67
CA GLY A 299 1.81 -7.39 -12.23
C GLY A 299 0.56 -6.78 -11.57
N THR A 300 -0.54 -7.52 -11.60
CA THR A 300 -1.85 -7.11 -11.06
C THR A 300 -1.77 -6.66 -9.60
N TYR A 301 -1.28 -7.53 -8.74
CA TYR A 301 -1.22 -7.26 -7.29
C TYR A 301 -0.09 -6.33 -6.90
N GLY A 302 1.07 -6.44 -7.57
CA GLY A 302 2.18 -5.55 -7.28
C GLY A 302 1.90 -4.10 -7.66
N SER A 303 1.22 -3.85 -8.78
CA SER A 303 0.77 -2.50 -9.16
C SER A 303 -0.21 -1.92 -8.16
N TYR A 304 -1.18 -2.73 -7.69
CA TYR A 304 -2.14 -2.33 -6.66
C TYR A 304 -1.42 -2.00 -5.34
N THR A 305 -0.55 -2.90 -4.88
CA THR A 305 0.21 -2.77 -3.64
C THR A 305 1.11 -1.54 -3.66
N ALA A 306 1.87 -1.33 -4.74
CA ALA A 306 2.77 -0.19 -4.87
C ALA A 306 2.02 1.15 -4.86
N ASN A 307 0.85 1.21 -5.52
CA ASN A 307 -0.02 2.38 -5.46
C ASN A 307 -0.51 2.64 -4.04
N LEU A 308 -1.06 1.63 -3.38
CA LEU A 308 -1.58 1.74 -2.01
C LEU A 308 -0.49 2.18 -1.03
N LEU A 309 0.69 1.56 -1.09
CA LEU A 309 1.84 1.97 -0.28
C LEU A 309 2.22 3.44 -0.51
N SER A 310 2.19 3.90 -1.77
CA SER A 310 2.53 5.29 -2.10
C SER A 310 1.53 6.31 -1.55
N GLU A 311 0.29 5.90 -1.31
CA GLU A 311 -0.76 6.73 -0.70
C GLU A 311 -0.67 6.71 0.83
N VAL A 312 -0.53 5.51 1.42
CA VAL A 312 -0.50 5.32 2.88
C VAL A 312 0.84 5.76 3.49
N TYR A 313 1.93 5.56 2.77
CA TYR A 313 3.31 5.88 3.18
C TYR A 313 3.98 6.88 2.23
N PRO A 314 3.49 8.13 2.17
CA PRO A 314 3.91 9.11 1.15
C PRO A 314 5.38 9.55 1.23
N HIS A 315 6.06 9.26 2.33
CA HIS A 315 7.45 9.66 2.60
C HIS A 315 8.44 8.50 2.58
N GLU A 316 7.95 7.26 2.40
CA GLU A 316 8.76 6.06 2.39
C GLU A 316 9.19 5.70 0.96
N LYS A 317 10.20 4.84 0.82
CA LYS A 317 10.71 4.39 -0.49
C LYS A 317 10.07 3.06 -0.88
N ILE A 318 9.52 3.00 -2.07
CA ILE A 318 8.90 1.79 -2.62
C ILE A 318 9.73 1.34 -3.82
N PHE A 319 10.23 0.12 -3.77
CA PHE A 319 10.99 -0.52 -4.84
C PHE A 319 10.12 -1.58 -5.49
N LEU A 320 9.78 -1.38 -6.77
CA LEU A 320 8.91 -2.27 -7.53
C LEU A 320 9.73 -3.02 -8.56
N PHE A 321 9.90 -4.31 -8.32
CA PHE A 321 10.66 -5.22 -9.17
C PHE A 321 9.78 -5.85 -10.24
N ASP A 322 10.34 -6.12 -11.41
CA ASP A 322 9.73 -6.99 -12.41
C ASP A 322 10.79 -7.69 -13.27
N VAL A 323 10.52 -8.93 -13.65
CA VAL A 323 11.41 -9.71 -14.54
C VAL A 323 11.40 -9.17 -15.96
N GLY A 324 10.34 -8.45 -16.37
CA GLY A 324 10.23 -7.76 -17.65
C GLY A 324 10.32 -6.24 -17.52
N ASN A 325 9.76 -5.55 -18.52
CA ASN A 325 9.72 -4.09 -18.60
C ASN A 325 8.40 -3.62 -19.23
N GLU A 326 8.40 -2.47 -19.93
CA GLU A 326 7.21 -1.95 -20.63
C GLU A 326 6.72 -2.88 -21.76
N CYS A 327 7.62 -3.66 -22.37
CA CYS A 327 7.30 -4.65 -23.38
C CYS A 327 6.94 -5.96 -22.71
N LEU A 328 5.68 -6.38 -22.86
CA LEU A 328 5.26 -7.69 -22.36
C LEU A 328 5.99 -8.82 -23.09
N LYS A 329 6.43 -9.78 -22.29
CA LYS A 329 7.08 -11.00 -22.78
C LYS A 329 6.29 -12.23 -22.36
N THR A 330 6.38 -13.26 -23.16
CA THR A 330 5.90 -14.60 -22.85
C THR A 330 6.90 -15.33 -21.96
N GLU A 331 6.50 -16.48 -21.44
CA GLU A 331 7.37 -17.31 -20.62
C GLU A 331 8.64 -17.74 -21.36
N SER A 332 8.51 -18.17 -22.61
CA SER A 332 9.66 -18.57 -23.44
C SER A 332 10.63 -17.41 -23.71
N GLU A 333 10.11 -16.19 -23.93
CA GLU A 333 10.94 -15.00 -24.16
C GLU A 333 11.69 -14.56 -22.89
N ILE A 334 11.11 -14.78 -21.70
CA ILE A 334 11.80 -14.59 -20.42
C ILE A 334 12.83 -15.69 -20.20
N GLY A 335 12.53 -16.90 -20.65
CA GLY A 335 13.38 -18.08 -20.50
C GLY A 335 13.13 -18.82 -19.20
N TYR A 336 11.93 -18.72 -18.64
CA TYR A 336 11.47 -19.65 -17.62
C TYR A 336 11.18 -21.01 -18.23
N LEU A 337 11.27 -22.06 -17.43
CA LEU A 337 11.00 -23.41 -17.83
C LEU A 337 9.82 -23.94 -16.99
N SER A 338 8.62 -23.96 -17.61
CA SER A 338 7.44 -24.63 -17.04
C SER A 338 6.95 -25.70 -18.00
N HIS A 339 6.63 -26.86 -17.42
CA HIS A 339 6.20 -28.01 -18.17
C HIS A 339 4.84 -28.48 -17.68
N ILE A 340 3.90 -28.67 -18.61
CA ILE A 340 2.57 -29.21 -18.34
C ILE A 340 2.64 -30.73 -18.43
N VAL A 341 2.29 -31.43 -17.34
CA VAL A 341 2.52 -32.87 -17.23
C VAL A 341 1.34 -33.67 -17.80
N ASN A 342 0.09 -33.42 -17.37
CA ASN A 342 -1.01 -34.36 -17.65
C ASN A 342 -2.18 -33.77 -18.44
N ALA A 343 -2.64 -32.58 -18.18
CA ALA A 343 -3.80 -32.02 -18.86
C ALA A 343 -3.42 -30.77 -19.65
N PRO A 344 -4.14 -30.45 -20.76
CA PRO A 344 -3.88 -29.20 -21.43
C PRO A 344 -4.29 -28.02 -20.54
N TYR A 345 -3.29 -27.44 -19.86
CA TYR A 345 -3.44 -26.24 -19.06
C TYR A 345 -2.96 -25.04 -19.88
N GLU A 346 -3.75 -24.68 -20.90
CA GLU A 346 -3.38 -23.64 -21.86
C GLU A 346 -3.20 -22.25 -21.22
N GLY A 347 -3.90 -21.97 -20.12
CA GLY A 347 -3.79 -20.73 -19.37
C GLY A 347 -2.37 -20.45 -18.88
N LEU A 348 -1.59 -21.47 -18.60
CA LEU A 348 -0.20 -21.31 -18.26
C LEU A 348 0.59 -20.57 -19.37
N GLN A 349 0.35 -20.93 -20.61
CA GLN A 349 1.05 -20.34 -21.76
C GLN A 349 0.35 -19.08 -22.28
N LYS A 350 -0.98 -19.04 -22.28
CA LYS A 350 -1.79 -17.98 -22.90
C LYS A 350 -2.11 -16.81 -21.96
N SER A 351 -2.06 -17.02 -20.65
CA SER A 351 -2.52 -16.04 -19.65
C SER A 351 -1.40 -15.48 -18.77
N ARG A 352 -0.18 -16.04 -18.81
CA ARG A 352 0.99 -15.50 -18.11
C ARG A 352 1.76 -14.53 -19.01
N PHE A 353 1.87 -13.31 -18.54
CA PHE A 353 2.63 -12.25 -19.22
C PHE A 353 3.58 -11.60 -18.24
N PHE A 354 4.80 -11.36 -18.68
CA PHE A 354 5.88 -10.82 -17.87
C PHE A 354 6.23 -9.41 -18.34
N GLY A 355 6.20 -8.48 -17.40
CA GLY A 355 6.38 -7.05 -17.64
C GLY A 355 5.32 -6.21 -16.94
N PHE A 356 5.39 -4.91 -17.12
CA PHE A 356 4.58 -3.96 -16.35
C PHE A 356 3.07 -4.11 -16.59
N GLY A 357 2.38 -4.46 -15.52
CA GLY A 357 0.97 -4.81 -15.51
C GLY A 357 0.70 -6.31 -15.55
N GLY A 358 1.67 -7.14 -15.98
CA GLY A 358 1.56 -8.59 -16.00
C GLY A 358 0.28 -9.09 -16.67
N ALA A 359 -0.37 -10.09 -16.08
CA ALA A 359 -1.64 -10.65 -16.58
C ALA A 359 -2.76 -9.61 -16.73
N SER A 360 -2.74 -8.50 -15.95
CA SER A 360 -3.77 -7.44 -16.06
C SER A 360 -3.79 -6.72 -17.41
N VAL A 361 -2.76 -6.84 -18.22
CA VAL A 361 -2.73 -6.27 -19.58
C VAL A 361 -3.67 -6.99 -20.55
N LYS A 362 -3.87 -8.29 -20.33
CA LYS A 362 -4.65 -9.17 -21.23
C LYS A 362 -5.92 -9.73 -20.60
N TRP A 363 -6.11 -9.61 -19.29
CA TRP A 363 -7.29 -10.14 -18.60
C TRP A 363 -8.59 -9.44 -19.01
N GLY A 364 -9.73 -10.03 -18.63
CA GLY A 364 -11.04 -9.40 -18.83
C GLY A 364 -11.27 -8.14 -17.99
N GLY A 365 -10.63 -8.03 -16.85
CA GLY A 365 -10.77 -6.89 -15.93
C GLY A 365 -12.07 -6.93 -15.13
N GLN A 366 -12.63 -8.10 -14.88
CA GLN A 366 -13.85 -8.24 -14.08
C GLN A 366 -13.52 -8.20 -12.59
N LEU A 367 -14.22 -7.34 -11.85
CA LEU A 367 -14.09 -7.17 -10.41
C LEU A 367 -15.29 -7.78 -9.70
N LEU A 368 -15.01 -8.74 -8.83
CA LEU A 368 -15.96 -9.45 -7.97
C LEU A 368 -15.28 -9.74 -6.64
N THR A 369 -15.99 -9.50 -5.54
CA THR A 369 -15.55 -9.84 -4.17
C THR A 369 -16.35 -10.99 -3.62
N PHE A 370 -15.82 -11.71 -2.65
CA PHE A 370 -16.58 -12.72 -1.93
C PHE A 370 -17.71 -12.10 -1.10
N SER A 371 -18.77 -12.89 -0.92
CA SER A 371 -19.91 -12.61 -0.05
C SER A 371 -20.25 -13.87 0.76
N ASP A 372 -21.16 -13.74 1.71
CA ASP A 372 -21.62 -14.89 2.53
C ASP A 372 -22.26 -16.01 1.71
N ASN A 373 -22.72 -15.70 0.48
CA ASN A 373 -23.36 -16.66 -0.41
C ASN A 373 -22.38 -17.52 -1.22
N ASP A 374 -21.07 -17.24 -1.19
CA ASP A 374 -20.11 -17.99 -2.02
C ASP A 374 -19.74 -19.35 -1.42
N PHE A 375 -19.89 -19.51 -0.09
CA PHE A 375 -19.44 -20.71 0.62
C PHE A 375 -20.44 -21.08 1.71
N ALA A 376 -21.00 -22.31 1.67
CA ALA A 376 -21.92 -22.80 2.69
C ALA A 376 -21.19 -23.02 4.03
N ASN A 377 -20.01 -23.64 3.99
CA ASN A 377 -19.22 -23.98 5.18
C ASN A 377 -17.74 -23.57 5.00
N PRO A 378 -17.41 -22.26 5.05
CA PRO A 378 -16.05 -21.82 4.88
C PRO A 378 -15.17 -22.21 6.09
N SER A 379 -13.91 -22.58 5.83
CA SER A 379 -12.90 -22.72 6.89
C SER A 379 -12.73 -21.41 7.65
N PRO A 380 -12.20 -21.41 8.87
CA PRO A 380 -11.99 -20.15 9.63
C PRO A 380 -11.19 -19.11 8.84
N PHE A 381 -10.12 -19.50 8.18
CA PHE A 381 -9.32 -18.60 7.33
C PHE A 381 -10.14 -18.04 6.15
N LEU A 382 -10.90 -18.89 5.45
CA LEU A 382 -11.74 -18.43 4.34
C LEU A 382 -12.86 -17.51 4.81
N ARG A 383 -13.44 -17.77 5.98
CA ARG A 383 -14.44 -16.88 6.61
C ARG A 383 -13.88 -15.50 6.91
N ASP A 384 -12.68 -15.43 7.42
CA ASP A 384 -11.99 -14.16 7.63
C ASP A 384 -11.77 -13.41 6.31
N ILE A 385 -11.36 -14.11 5.23
CA ILE A 385 -11.22 -13.53 3.91
C ILE A 385 -12.56 -12.97 3.40
N VAL A 386 -13.66 -13.70 3.56
CA VAL A 386 -15.02 -13.24 3.20
C VAL A 386 -15.37 -11.96 3.97
N ASN A 387 -15.11 -11.93 5.27
CA ASN A 387 -15.37 -10.75 6.11
C ASN A 387 -14.55 -9.53 5.66
N LEU A 388 -13.28 -9.71 5.31
CA LEU A 388 -12.45 -8.64 4.75
C LEU A 388 -12.96 -8.19 3.37
N ASN A 389 -13.42 -9.11 2.53
CA ASN A 389 -14.03 -8.77 1.25
C ASN A 389 -15.27 -7.88 1.43
N LYS A 390 -16.13 -8.19 2.40
CA LYS A 390 -17.29 -7.35 2.75
C LYS A 390 -16.86 -5.97 3.28
N LYS A 391 -15.89 -5.93 4.19
CA LYS A 391 -15.35 -4.70 4.80
C LYS A 391 -14.76 -3.73 3.77
N TYR A 392 -13.99 -4.25 2.81
CA TYR A 392 -13.21 -3.43 1.87
C TYR A 392 -13.82 -3.33 0.47
N LYS A 393 -14.95 -3.98 0.17
CA LYS A 393 -15.60 -3.98 -1.16
C LYS A 393 -15.67 -2.58 -1.78
N ASP A 394 -16.27 -1.64 -1.08
CA ASP A 394 -16.48 -0.29 -1.62
C ASP A 394 -15.17 0.49 -1.72
N ILE A 395 -14.25 0.29 -0.79
CA ILE A 395 -12.91 0.92 -0.82
C ILE A 395 -12.15 0.45 -2.06
N VAL A 396 -12.13 -0.87 -2.30
CA VAL A 396 -11.47 -1.46 -3.48
C VAL A 396 -12.11 -0.95 -4.77
N LEU A 397 -13.45 -1.00 -4.88
CA LEU A 397 -14.13 -0.53 -6.08
C LEU A 397 -13.91 0.97 -6.34
N ASN A 398 -13.90 1.79 -5.29
CA ASN A 398 -13.64 3.23 -5.41
C ASN A 398 -12.23 3.53 -5.93
N ARG A 399 -11.21 2.69 -5.65
CA ARG A 399 -9.87 2.84 -6.24
C ARG A 399 -9.89 2.70 -7.77
N PHE A 400 -10.84 1.93 -8.27
CA PHE A 400 -11.09 1.78 -9.71
C PHE A 400 -12.11 2.79 -10.25
N GLN A 401 -12.59 3.73 -9.44
CA GLN A 401 -13.65 4.69 -9.76
C GLN A 401 -14.96 3.98 -10.15
N LEU A 402 -15.23 2.85 -9.52
CA LEU A 402 -16.39 2.00 -9.76
C LEU A 402 -17.26 1.89 -8.51
N GLU A 403 -18.53 1.62 -8.73
CA GLU A 403 -19.53 1.43 -7.68
C GLU A 403 -20.43 0.24 -8.04
N ASN A 404 -20.68 -0.66 -7.09
CA ASN A 404 -21.60 -1.78 -7.28
C ASN A 404 -22.70 -1.72 -6.22
N LYS A 405 -23.85 -1.16 -6.62
CA LYS A 405 -25.08 -1.09 -5.80
C LYS A 405 -26.10 -2.16 -6.12
N ILE A 406 -25.79 -3.08 -7.05
CA ILE A 406 -26.73 -4.13 -7.44
C ILE A 406 -26.63 -5.26 -6.41
N PRO A 407 -27.69 -5.52 -5.63
CA PRO A 407 -27.67 -6.56 -4.61
C PRO A 407 -27.60 -7.95 -5.25
N GLU A 408 -27.00 -8.87 -4.54
CA GLU A 408 -27.10 -10.30 -4.83
C GLU A 408 -28.54 -10.75 -4.62
N GLN A 409 -29.03 -11.61 -5.49
CA GLN A 409 -30.39 -12.13 -5.42
C GLN A 409 -30.34 -13.64 -5.26
N ARG A 410 -30.91 -14.15 -4.18
CA ARG A 410 -31.11 -15.58 -4.00
C ARG A 410 -32.25 -16.06 -4.91
N ILE A 411 -32.00 -17.12 -5.69
CA ILE A 411 -32.96 -17.72 -6.60
C ILE A 411 -33.63 -18.93 -5.94
N ASN A 412 -32.83 -19.82 -5.39
CA ASN A 412 -33.25 -20.96 -4.62
C ASN A 412 -32.19 -21.30 -3.55
N ALA A 413 -32.27 -22.49 -2.94
CA ALA A 413 -31.32 -22.90 -1.89
C ALA A 413 -29.86 -22.91 -2.38
N ASN A 414 -29.63 -23.30 -3.64
CA ASN A 414 -28.33 -23.60 -4.20
C ASN A 414 -27.85 -22.61 -5.29
N LEU A 415 -28.66 -21.58 -5.60
CA LEU A 415 -28.41 -20.68 -6.72
C LEU A 415 -28.65 -19.21 -6.36
N PHE A 416 -27.68 -18.37 -6.68
CA PHE A 416 -27.71 -16.93 -6.48
C PHE A 416 -27.31 -16.20 -7.75
N THR A 417 -27.62 -14.89 -7.83
CA THR A 417 -27.03 -14.03 -8.85
C THR A 417 -25.97 -13.14 -8.24
N LYS A 418 -24.89 -12.98 -8.96
CA LYS A 418 -23.86 -11.96 -8.71
C LYS A 418 -23.71 -11.01 -9.89
N THR A 419 -23.29 -9.79 -9.58
CA THR A 419 -23.03 -8.78 -10.61
C THR A 419 -21.56 -8.47 -10.64
N GLY A 420 -20.91 -8.74 -11.77
CA GLY A 420 -19.53 -8.41 -12.05
C GLY A 420 -19.43 -7.10 -12.82
N ILE A 421 -18.52 -6.22 -12.42
CA ILE A 421 -18.20 -4.98 -13.11
C ILE A 421 -16.87 -5.15 -13.83
N TRP A 422 -16.86 -4.87 -15.13
CA TRP A 422 -15.66 -4.98 -15.96
C TRP A 422 -15.00 -3.62 -16.10
N LEU A 423 -13.72 -3.55 -15.84
CA LEU A 423 -12.91 -2.40 -16.18
C LEU A 423 -12.99 -2.12 -17.68
N SER A 424 -13.06 -0.85 -18.03
CA SER A 424 -12.93 -0.47 -19.44
C SER A 424 -11.58 -0.93 -19.99
N TYR A 425 -11.52 -1.16 -21.29
CA TYR A 425 -10.29 -1.66 -21.93
C TYR A 425 -9.03 -0.85 -21.56
N PHE A 426 -9.16 0.48 -21.49
CA PHE A 426 -8.04 1.37 -21.17
C PHE A 426 -7.59 1.32 -19.70
N HIS A 427 -8.44 0.81 -18.80
CA HIS A 427 -8.16 0.73 -17.36
C HIS A 427 -7.80 -0.69 -16.89
N ARG A 428 -7.73 -1.65 -17.80
CA ARG A 428 -7.43 -3.05 -17.45
C ARG A 428 -5.99 -3.26 -17.02
N ASN A 429 -5.03 -2.58 -17.66
CA ASN A 429 -3.63 -2.63 -17.23
C ASN A 429 -3.47 -1.83 -15.94
N LEU A 430 -3.36 -2.51 -14.80
CA LEU A 430 -3.33 -1.86 -13.48
C LEU A 430 -2.09 -0.98 -13.27
N PHE A 431 -0.96 -1.32 -13.85
CA PHE A 431 0.25 -0.49 -13.81
C PHE A 431 0.00 0.89 -14.46
N LYS A 432 -0.69 0.91 -15.60
CA LYS A 432 -1.09 2.15 -16.30
C LYS A 432 -2.24 2.84 -15.59
N HIS A 433 -3.23 2.09 -15.12
CA HIS A 433 -4.42 2.61 -14.42
C HIS A 433 -4.03 3.44 -13.19
N PHE A 434 -3.11 2.95 -12.37
CA PHE A 434 -2.60 3.64 -11.20
C PHE A 434 -1.48 4.65 -11.49
N GLY A 435 -1.09 4.83 -12.75
CA GLY A 435 -0.07 5.80 -13.15
C GLY A 435 1.31 5.54 -12.54
N ILE A 436 1.66 4.28 -12.30
CA ILE A 436 2.87 3.87 -11.56
C ILE A 436 4.14 4.50 -12.14
N ILE A 437 4.28 4.53 -13.46
CA ILE A 437 5.47 5.10 -14.14
C ILE A 437 5.68 6.59 -13.84
N LYS A 438 4.60 7.32 -13.53
CA LYS A 438 4.64 8.75 -13.23
C LYS A 438 4.79 9.03 -11.73
N ASN A 439 4.67 7.99 -10.90
CA ASN A 439 4.73 8.12 -9.45
C ASN A 439 6.18 8.12 -8.96
N ARG A 440 6.71 9.30 -8.64
CA ARG A 440 8.11 9.48 -8.20
C ARG A 440 8.48 8.81 -6.88
N LYS A 441 7.49 8.32 -6.11
CA LYS A 441 7.72 7.57 -4.86
C LYS A 441 8.08 6.11 -5.11
N ILE A 442 7.78 5.62 -6.32
CA ILE A 442 7.99 4.24 -6.72
C ILE A 442 9.24 4.16 -7.59
N HIS A 443 10.26 3.45 -7.10
CA HIS A 443 11.48 3.15 -7.82
C HIS A 443 11.29 1.86 -8.60
N LEU A 444 11.18 1.96 -9.92
CA LEU A 444 11.05 0.79 -10.80
C LEU A 444 12.40 0.09 -10.98
N ILE A 445 12.42 -1.23 -10.82
CA ILE A 445 13.58 -2.08 -11.05
C ILE A 445 13.19 -3.15 -12.09
N PRO A 446 13.23 -2.78 -13.39
CA PRO A 446 12.88 -3.68 -14.48
C PRO A 446 13.97 -4.72 -14.73
N ASN A 447 13.64 -5.74 -15.55
CA ASN A 447 14.52 -6.81 -15.97
C ASN A 447 15.22 -7.52 -14.78
N SER A 448 14.50 -7.62 -13.66
CA SER A 448 15.02 -8.14 -12.39
C SER A 448 14.25 -9.39 -11.99
N ARG A 449 14.87 -10.55 -12.21
CA ARG A 449 14.32 -11.86 -11.86
C ARG A 449 14.63 -12.17 -10.41
N ILE A 450 13.62 -12.25 -9.57
CA ILE A 450 13.77 -12.69 -8.18
C ILE A 450 14.07 -14.19 -8.18
N THR A 451 15.23 -14.58 -7.66
CA THR A 451 15.67 -15.97 -7.62
C THR A 451 15.43 -16.58 -6.24
N LYS A 452 15.66 -15.83 -5.17
CA LYS A 452 15.56 -16.32 -3.81
C LYS A 452 15.18 -15.24 -2.81
N ILE A 453 14.44 -15.62 -1.77
CA ILE A 453 14.17 -14.82 -0.58
C ILE A 453 15.10 -15.33 0.53
N LEU A 454 15.85 -14.43 1.15
CA LEU A 454 16.74 -14.72 2.25
C LEU A 454 16.01 -14.50 3.57
N SER A 455 16.05 -15.46 4.48
CA SER A 455 15.36 -15.40 5.77
C SER A 455 16.22 -15.88 6.92
N LYS A 456 15.90 -15.38 8.10
CA LYS A 456 16.35 -15.91 9.38
C LYS A 456 15.10 -16.15 10.22
N GLU A 457 14.77 -17.42 10.45
CA GLU A 457 13.49 -17.80 11.04
C GLU A 457 12.30 -17.24 10.23
N LYS A 458 11.40 -16.47 10.85
CA LYS A 458 10.27 -15.83 10.20
C LYS A 458 10.59 -14.47 9.57
N SER A 459 11.77 -13.92 9.85
CA SER A 459 12.16 -12.59 9.39
C SER A 459 12.87 -12.65 8.05
N ILE A 460 12.38 -11.92 7.05
CA ILE A 460 13.03 -11.81 5.74
C ILE A 460 14.15 -10.79 5.86
N THR A 461 15.39 -11.25 5.58
CA THR A 461 16.60 -10.45 5.69
C THR A 461 17.05 -9.84 4.35
N GLY A 462 16.51 -10.33 3.23
CA GLY A 462 16.85 -9.82 1.90
C GLY A 462 16.26 -10.64 0.76
N ILE A 463 16.59 -10.23 -0.44
CA ILE A 463 16.27 -10.94 -1.69
C ILE A 463 17.53 -11.08 -2.54
N GLU A 464 17.62 -12.20 -3.27
CA GLU A 464 18.55 -12.37 -4.38
C GLU A 464 17.79 -12.20 -5.70
N PHE A 465 18.34 -11.48 -6.63
CA PHE A 465 17.75 -11.28 -7.95
C PHE A 465 18.81 -11.17 -9.04
N LEU A 466 18.47 -11.64 -10.21
CA LEU A 466 19.30 -11.55 -11.39
C LEU A 466 18.89 -10.32 -12.21
N GLN A 467 19.82 -9.40 -12.45
CA GLN A 467 19.60 -8.20 -13.26
C GLN A 467 20.80 -8.02 -14.22
N ASP A 468 20.52 -7.89 -15.51
CA ASP A 468 21.54 -7.74 -16.55
C ASP A 468 22.63 -8.85 -16.51
N GLY A 469 22.22 -10.08 -16.21
CA GLY A 469 23.08 -11.24 -16.11
C GLY A 469 23.91 -11.32 -14.80
N GLN A 470 23.73 -10.38 -13.88
CA GLN A 470 24.46 -10.34 -12.62
C GLN A 470 23.53 -10.68 -11.46
N LEU A 471 23.97 -11.58 -10.58
CA LEU A 471 23.30 -11.87 -9.31
C LEU A 471 23.56 -10.74 -8.32
N LYS A 472 22.49 -10.14 -7.81
CA LYS A 472 22.50 -9.04 -6.86
C LYS A 472 21.70 -9.41 -5.62
N THR A 473 22.05 -8.81 -4.49
CA THR A 473 21.30 -8.90 -3.25
C THR A 473 20.83 -7.52 -2.80
N ALA A 474 19.64 -7.46 -2.18
CA ALA A 474 19.14 -6.23 -1.60
C ALA A 474 18.31 -6.52 -0.34
N GLN A 475 18.31 -5.55 0.59
CA GLN A 475 17.60 -5.63 1.87
C GLN A 475 16.61 -4.50 1.99
N TYR A 476 15.41 -4.82 2.52
CA TYR A 476 14.32 -3.88 2.72
C TYR A 476 13.64 -4.15 4.06
N ASP A 477 12.91 -3.18 4.58
CA ASP A 477 12.21 -3.35 5.87
C ASP A 477 10.94 -4.20 5.73
N GLN A 478 10.31 -4.20 4.53
CA GLN A 478 9.05 -4.91 4.28
C GLN A 478 8.99 -5.42 2.85
N TYR A 479 8.42 -6.61 2.67
CA TYR A 479 8.34 -7.30 1.38
C TYR A 479 6.91 -7.68 1.02
N PHE A 480 6.58 -7.62 -0.28
CA PHE A 480 5.32 -8.07 -0.84
C PHE A 480 5.62 -8.98 -2.03
N LEU A 481 5.36 -10.27 -1.88
CA LEU A 481 5.61 -11.24 -2.96
C LEU A 481 4.39 -11.30 -3.89
N ALA A 482 4.46 -10.60 -5.00
CA ALA A 482 3.38 -10.38 -5.98
C ALA A 482 3.74 -10.87 -7.40
N CYS A 483 4.60 -11.88 -7.51
CA CYS A 483 5.08 -12.45 -8.79
C CYS A 483 4.05 -13.34 -9.52
N GLY A 484 2.78 -13.35 -9.05
CA GLY A 484 1.74 -14.29 -9.50
C GLY A 484 1.85 -15.65 -8.81
N ALA A 485 0.78 -16.46 -8.88
CA ALA A 485 0.66 -17.66 -8.07
C ALA A 485 1.81 -18.67 -8.31
N PHE A 486 2.09 -19.02 -9.57
CA PHE A 486 3.12 -20.01 -9.89
C PHE A 486 4.55 -19.55 -9.60
N GLU A 487 4.92 -18.31 -10.02
CA GLU A 487 6.27 -17.82 -9.77
C GLU A 487 6.53 -17.54 -8.30
N SER A 488 5.54 -17.04 -7.56
CA SER A 488 5.68 -16.89 -6.11
C SER A 488 5.91 -18.24 -5.43
N SER A 489 5.20 -19.27 -5.88
CA SER A 489 5.40 -20.65 -5.39
C SER A 489 6.80 -21.16 -5.68
N ARG A 490 7.30 -21.00 -6.92
CA ARG A 490 8.69 -21.36 -7.28
C ARG A 490 9.71 -20.66 -6.39
N ILE A 491 9.54 -19.35 -6.19
CA ILE A 491 10.44 -18.55 -5.33
C ILE A 491 10.40 -19.08 -3.88
N LEU A 492 9.20 -19.34 -3.33
CA LEU A 492 9.06 -19.85 -1.96
C LEU A 492 9.72 -21.23 -1.79
N ILE A 493 9.50 -22.15 -2.75
CA ILE A 493 10.13 -23.48 -2.71
C ILE A 493 11.66 -23.36 -2.81
N ASN A 494 12.18 -22.58 -3.77
CA ASN A 494 13.62 -22.36 -3.96
C ASN A 494 14.28 -21.69 -2.74
N SER A 495 13.51 -20.93 -1.98
CA SER A 495 13.99 -20.24 -0.78
C SER A 495 13.90 -21.11 0.48
N GLY A 496 13.31 -22.31 0.39
CA GLY A 496 13.07 -23.17 1.56
C GLY A 496 11.99 -22.64 2.51
N LEU A 497 11.08 -21.77 2.00
CA LEU A 497 10.01 -21.12 2.75
C LEU A 497 8.64 -21.80 2.54
N SER A 498 8.60 -22.90 1.84
CA SER A 498 7.43 -23.75 1.64
C SER A 498 7.44 -24.89 2.65
N GLU A 499 6.26 -25.21 3.23
CA GLU A 499 6.08 -26.36 4.14
C GLU A 499 6.54 -27.68 3.49
N ASN A 500 6.26 -27.86 2.21
CA ASN A 500 6.76 -28.98 1.40
C ASN A 500 7.93 -28.55 0.53
N LYS A 501 9.09 -29.14 0.74
CA LYS A 501 10.36 -28.74 0.10
C LYS A 501 10.38 -28.77 -1.43
N ASN A 502 9.48 -29.49 -2.09
CA ASN A 502 9.50 -29.61 -3.56
C ASN A 502 8.11 -29.64 -4.20
N LEU A 503 7.03 -29.60 -3.43
CA LEU A 503 5.68 -29.80 -3.94
C LEU A 503 4.72 -28.85 -3.25
N LEU A 504 3.87 -28.16 -4.02
CA LEU A 504 2.72 -27.42 -3.52
C LEU A 504 1.44 -27.91 -4.21
N PRO A 505 0.31 -28.06 -3.48
CA PRO A 505 -0.99 -28.30 -4.10
C PRO A 505 -1.44 -27.04 -4.83
N PHE A 506 -2.29 -27.18 -5.83
CA PHE A 506 -3.05 -26.09 -6.41
C PHE A 506 -4.33 -26.60 -7.06
N SER A 507 -5.25 -25.69 -7.31
CA SER A 507 -6.43 -25.98 -8.12
C SER A 507 -6.76 -24.75 -9.00
N ASP A 508 -7.70 -24.92 -9.92
CA ASP A 508 -8.25 -23.87 -10.78
C ASP A 508 -9.74 -24.12 -11.04
N HIS A 509 -10.40 -23.17 -11.68
CA HIS A 509 -11.69 -23.41 -12.28
C HIS A 509 -11.53 -24.15 -13.61
N LEU A 510 -12.37 -25.13 -13.80
CA LEU A 510 -12.53 -25.82 -15.09
C LEU A 510 -13.87 -25.42 -15.71
N SER A 511 -13.90 -25.30 -17.02
CA SER A 511 -14.96 -24.66 -17.77
C SER A 511 -15.49 -25.51 -18.90
N GLN A 512 -16.82 -25.52 -19.06
CA GLN A 512 -17.49 -26.06 -20.25
C GLN A 512 -18.70 -25.22 -20.64
N ARG A 513 -18.97 -25.11 -21.94
CA ARG A 513 -20.23 -24.57 -22.46
C ARG A 513 -21.34 -25.61 -22.23
N ALA A 514 -22.39 -25.21 -21.52
CA ALA A 514 -23.46 -26.12 -21.11
C ALA A 514 -24.74 -25.98 -21.92
N PHE A 515 -25.14 -24.73 -22.23
CA PHE A 515 -26.40 -24.44 -22.89
C PHE A 515 -26.22 -23.37 -23.95
N LYS A 516 -26.96 -23.53 -25.07
CA LYS A 516 -27.08 -22.50 -26.11
C LYS A 516 -28.47 -21.89 -25.97
N ILE A 517 -28.54 -20.60 -25.73
CA ILE A 517 -29.80 -19.89 -25.44
C ILE A 517 -30.14 -18.94 -26.58
N LYS A 518 -31.40 -18.91 -27.00
CA LYS A 518 -31.90 -17.91 -27.96
C LYS A 518 -32.21 -16.61 -27.26
N SER A 519 -31.59 -15.52 -27.70
CA SER A 519 -31.88 -14.18 -27.20
C SER A 519 -33.35 -13.80 -27.53
N GLY A 520 -34.00 -13.09 -26.61
CA GLY A 520 -35.42 -12.72 -26.75
C GLY A 520 -36.39 -13.65 -26.02
N THR A 521 -35.93 -14.82 -25.56
CA THR A 521 -36.69 -15.63 -24.59
C THR A 521 -36.77 -14.90 -23.25
N LYS A 522 -37.92 -14.95 -22.60
CA LYS A 522 -38.05 -14.47 -21.22
C LYS A 522 -37.18 -15.33 -20.32
N MET A 523 -36.19 -14.68 -19.70
CA MET A 523 -35.25 -15.33 -18.78
C MET A 523 -35.72 -15.21 -17.31
N GLY A 524 -37.02 -15.15 -17.07
CA GLY A 524 -37.57 -14.84 -15.77
C GLY A 524 -37.26 -13.39 -15.35
N ASN A 525 -37.05 -13.17 -14.06
CA ASN A 525 -36.70 -11.85 -13.52
C ASN A 525 -35.22 -11.51 -13.66
N ILE A 526 -34.42 -12.35 -14.35
CA ILE A 526 -32.97 -12.17 -14.47
C ILE A 526 -32.63 -11.86 -15.91
N ASP A 527 -32.03 -10.69 -16.08
CA ASP A 527 -31.51 -10.25 -17.37
C ASP A 527 -29.99 -10.60 -17.43
N PHE A 528 -29.63 -11.66 -18.16
CA PHE A 528 -28.24 -12.07 -18.39
C PHE A 528 -27.54 -11.29 -19.49
N ARG A 529 -28.20 -10.29 -20.10
CA ARG A 529 -27.56 -9.44 -21.08
C ARG A 529 -26.51 -8.57 -20.40
N PHE A 530 -25.47 -8.28 -21.15
CA PHE A 530 -24.48 -7.31 -20.73
C PHE A 530 -25.10 -5.91 -20.71
N LEU A 531 -24.95 -5.22 -19.58
CA LEU A 531 -25.34 -3.81 -19.45
C LEU A 531 -24.10 -2.92 -19.58
N VAL A 532 -24.25 -1.79 -20.22
CA VAL A 532 -23.20 -0.77 -20.33
C VAL A 532 -23.60 0.44 -19.49
N LYS A 533 -22.80 0.77 -18.47
CA LYS A 533 -22.96 1.95 -17.63
C LYS A 533 -21.68 2.79 -17.71
N GLY A 534 -21.76 3.96 -18.38
CA GLY A 534 -20.55 4.71 -18.68
C GLY A 534 -19.61 3.94 -19.60
N ALA A 535 -18.35 3.84 -19.21
CA ALA A 535 -17.33 3.02 -19.89
C ALA A 535 -17.19 1.58 -19.34
N SER A 536 -18.02 1.22 -18.36
CA SER A 536 -17.98 -0.09 -17.70
C SER A 536 -19.03 -1.04 -18.25
N LEU A 537 -18.64 -2.30 -18.40
CA LEU A 537 -19.53 -3.39 -18.75
C LEU A 537 -19.99 -4.09 -17.47
N ILE A 538 -21.28 -4.30 -17.32
CA ILE A 538 -21.87 -4.98 -16.15
C ILE A 538 -22.50 -6.28 -16.61
N THR A 539 -22.14 -7.38 -15.96
CA THR A 539 -22.70 -8.69 -16.24
C THR A 539 -23.29 -9.30 -14.98
N LYS A 540 -24.42 -10.00 -15.15
CA LYS A 540 -24.95 -10.90 -14.12
C LYS A 540 -24.49 -12.32 -14.43
N ARG A 541 -24.23 -13.07 -13.36
CA ARG A 541 -23.94 -14.49 -13.44
C ARG A 541 -24.72 -15.23 -12.37
N PHE A 542 -24.91 -16.51 -12.57
CA PHE A 542 -25.29 -17.42 -11.51
C PHE A 542 -24.06 -17.84 -10.72
N THR A 543 -24.21 -18.01 -9.43
CA THR A 543 -23.24 -18.66 -8.56
C THR A 543 -23.95 -19.66 -7.67
N GLY A 544 -23.27 -20.74 -7.31
CA GLY A 544 -23.80 -21.76 -6.43
C GLY A 544 -22.71 -22.69 -5.92
N GLU A 545 -23.12 -23.68 -5.15
CA GLU A 545 -22.26 -24.72 -4.60
C GLU A 545 -22.86 -26.10 -4.79
N VAL A 546 -22.04 -27.08 -5.16
CA VAL A 546 -22.39 -28.48 -5.27
C VAL A 546 -21.34 -29.31 -4.53
N ASP A 547 -21.78 -30.17 -3.60
CA ASP A 547 -20.91 -31.05 -2.81
C ASP A 547 -19.70 -30.31 -2.17
N GLY A 548 -19.89 -29.05 -1.76
CA GLY A 548 -18.82 -28.25 -1.17
C GLY A 548 -17.89 -27.56 -2.18
N TYR A 549 -18.17 -27.63 -3.48
CA TYR A 549 -17.41 -26.94 -4.54
C TYR A 549 -18.24 -25.84 -5.18
N SER A 550 -17.68 -24.65 -5.29
CA SER A 550 -18.37 -23.51 -5.88
C SER A 550 -18.35 -23.59 -7.41
N PHE A 551 -19.45 -23.13 -8.02
CA PHE A 551 -19.53 -22.94 -9.47
C PHE A 551 -20.13 -21.58 -9.80
N TYR A 552 -19.88 -21.14 -11.03
CA TYR A 552 -20.63 -20.03 -11.59
C TYR A 552 -20.99 -20.32 -13.04
N SER A 553 -22.08 -19.71 -13.49
CA SER A 553 -22.48 -19.75 -14.88
C SER A 553 -22.70 -18.33 -15.40
N GLN A 554 -22.09 -18.05 -16.55
CA GLN A 554 -22.15 -16.74 -17.16
C GLN A 554 -22.47 -16.84 -18.65
N PRO A 555 -23.14 -15.81 -19.22
CA PRO A 555 -23.37 -15.73 -20.65
C PRO A 555 -22.06 -15.43 -21.38
N ILE A 556 -21.76 -16.23 -22.37
CA ILE A 556 -20.69 -15.98 -23.33
C ILE A 556 -21.32 -15.69 -24.68
N CYS A 557 -21.02 -14.52 -25.22
CA CYS A 557 -21.48 -14.15 -26.56
C CYS A 557 -20.80 -15.04 -27.58
N ASN A 558 -21.56 -15.44 -28.60
CA ASN A 558 -21.04 -16.19 -29.74
C ASN A 558 -19.84 -15.42 -30.33
N GLU A 559 -18.63 -16.01 -30.26
CA GLU A 559 -17.39 -15.39 -30.73
C GLU A 559 -17.29 -15.32 -32.26
N ASP A 560 -18.21 -15.94 -32.99
CA ASP A 560 -18.31 -15.90 -34.45
C ASP A 560 -18.89 -14.57 -34.97
N PHE A 561 -18.44 -13.51 -34.37
CA PHE A 561 -18.57 -12.13 -34.85
C PHE A 561 -17.41 -11.82 -35.81
N PRO A 562 -17.50 -12.06 -37.11
CA PRO A 562 -16.35 -11.88 -38.00
C PRO A 562 -15.81 -10.46 -37.93
N PHE A 563 -16.70 -9.46 -37.89
CA PHE A 563 -16.30 -8.06 -37.86
C PHE A 563 -15.84 -7.58 -36.47
N PHE A 564 -16.31 -8.17 -35.37
CA PHE A 564 -15.95 -7.76 -34.03
C PHE A 564 -14.49 -8.11 -33.71
N ARG A 565 -14.04 -9.26 -34.14
CA ARG A 565 -12.65 -9.69 -34.08
C ARG A 565 -11.75 -8.76 -34.89
N ASP A 566 -12.22 -8.36 -36.06
CA ASP A 566 -11.48 -7.45 -36.94
C ASP A 566 -11.51 -6.01 -36.43
N LEU A 567 -12.64 -5.56 -35.88
CA LEU A 567 -12.76 -4.29 -35.19
C LEU A 567 -11.82 -4.21 -33.96
N LYS A 568 -11.72 -5.27 -33.15
CA LYS A 568 -10.74 -5.35 -32.06
C LYS A 568 -9.30 -5.27 -32.57
N LYS A 569 -8.96 -5.94 -33.68
CA LYS A 569 -7.63 -5.87 -34.27
C LYS A 569 -7.32 -4.46 -34.80
N LEU A 570 -8.28 -3.77 -35.36
CA LEU A 570 -8.13 -2.40 -35.86
C LEU A 570 -7.95 -1.41 -34.69
N LEU A 571 -8.81 -1.48 -33.68
CA LEU A 571 -8.80 -0.55 -32.56
C LEU A 571 -7.62 -0.76 -31.61
N PHE A 572 -7.17 -2.01 -31.45
CA PHE A 572 -6.22 -2.39 -30.41
C PHE A 572 -4.91 -3.00 -30.94
N GLY A 573 -4.89 -3.43 -32.18
CA GLY A 573 -3.71 -4.04 -32.80
C GLY A 573 -2.83 -3.10 -33.60
N HIS A 574 -3.28 -1.85 -33.84
CA HIS A 574 -2.61 -0.83 -34.68
C HIS A 574 -2.12 -1.34 -36.05
N LYS A 575 -2.67 -2.46 -36.56
CA LYS A 575 -2.34 -3.05 -37.84
C LYS A 575 -3.45 -2.78 -38.84
N LEU A 576 -3.31 -1.72 -39.63
CA LEU A 576 -4.17 -1.43 -40.77
C LEU A 576 -3.88 -2.44 -41.88
N ARG A 577 -4.80 -3.40 -42.07
CA ARG A 577 -4.81 -4.30 -43.24
C ARG A 577 -6.07 -4.00 -44.06
N SER A 578 -5.93 -3.88 -45.36
CA SER A 578 -7.04 -3.61 -46.29
C SER A 578 -8.19 -4.62 -46.15
N SER A 579 -7.87 -5.90 -45.86
CA SER A 579 -8.83 -6.96 -45.63
C SER A 579 -9.71 -6.69 -44.38
N LEU A 580 -9.15 -6.09 -43.31
CA LEU A 580 -9.91 -5.73 -42.09
C LEU A 580 -10.93 -4.63 -42.37
N ILE A 581 -10.51 -3.63 -43.17
CA ILE A 581 -11.38 -2.50 -43.56
C ILE A 581 -12.53 -3.02 -44.43
N PHE A 582 -12.23 -3.87 -45.41
CA PHE A 582 -13.23 -4.47 -46.31
C PHE A 582 -14.27 -5.28 -45.52
N ASN A 583 -13.85 -6.10 -44.55
CA ASN A 583 -14.76 -6.86 -43.69
C ASN A 583 -15.66 -5.97 -42.84
N ILE A 584 -15.16 -4.84 -42.33
CA ILE A 584 -15.96 -3.86 -41.59
C ILE A 584 -17.00 -3.21 -42.54
N ILE A 585 -16.60 -2.82 -43.75
CA ILE A 585 -17.50 -2.22 -44.75
C ILE A 585 -18.62 -3.21 -45.10
N LYS A 586 -18.30 -4.48 -45.34
CA LYS A 586 -19.28 -5.54 -45.63
C LYS A 586 -20.31 -5.74 -44.51
N ASN A 587 -19.95 -5.44 -43.26
CA ASN A 587 -20.79 -5.62 -42.07
C ASN A 587 -21.27 -4.28 -41.46
N ILE A 588 -21.34 -3.20 -42.23
CA ILE A 588 -21.83 -1.89 -41.75
C ILE A 588 -23.16 -1.95 -41.01
N PRO A 589 -24.22 -2.67 -41.51
CA PRO A 589 -25.46 -2.75 -40.77
C PRO A 589 -25.31 -3.32 -39.36
N GLN A 590 -24.47 -4.35 -39.19
CA GLN A 590 -24.18 -4.97 -37.90
C GLN A 590 -23.34 -4.03 -37.02
N CYS A 591 -22.44 -3.25 -37.61
CA CYS A 591 -21.68 -2.22 -36.89
C CYS A 591 -22.61 -1.12 -36.36
N ILE A 592 -23.58 -0.67 -37.17
CA ILE A 592 -24.58 0.31 -36.75
C ILE A 592 -25.46 -0.27 -35.63
N ALA A 593 -25.93 -1.51 -35.77
CA ALA A 593 -26.69 -2.19 -34.73
C ALA A 593 -25.88 -2.30 -33.43
N PHE A 594 -24.61 -2.70 -33.51
CA PHE A 594 -23.72 -2.76 -32.35
C PHE A 594 -23.58 -1.41 -31.65
N VAL A 595 -23.34 -0.33 -32.40
CA VAL A 595 -23.24 1.03 -31.83
C VAL A 595 -24.55 1.47 -31.21
N TRP A 596 -25.68 1.20 -31.85
CA TRP A 596 -27.02 1.48 -31.34
C TRP A 596 -27.27 0.78 -30.00
N TYR A 597 -27.00 -0.51 -29.92
CA TYR A 597 -27.17 -1.28 -28.68
C TYR A 597 -26.27 -0.72 -27.57
N MET A 598 -25.01 -0.40 -27.85
CA MET A 598 -24.06 0.10 -26.87
C MET A 598 -24.40 1.50 -26.38
N ILE A 599 -24.73 2.43 -27.28
CA ILE A 599 -24.88 3.85 -26.97
C ILE A 599 -26.31 4.17 -26.52
N VAL A 600 -27.32 3.70 -27.29
CA VAL A 600 -28.73 4.04 -27.06
C VAL A 600 -29.37 3.09 -26.05
N LEU A 601 -29.30 1.79 -26.30
CA LEU A 601 -29.95 0.80 -25.46
C LEU A 601 -29.13 0.44 -24.19
N LYS A 602 -27.88 0.88 -24.11
CA LYS A 602 -26.97 0.56 -23.01
C LYS A 602 -26.83 -0.95 -22.73
N LYS A 603 -26.88 -1.75 -23.79
CA LYS A 603 -26.83 -3.21 -23.76
C LYS A 603 -25.81 -3.72 -24.74
N MET A 604 -25.23 -4.89 -24.45
CA MET A 604 -24.36 -5.57 -25.40
C MET A 604 -25.16 -6.11 -26.57
N TYR A 605 -24.67 -5.95 -27.80
CA TYR A 605 -25.26 -6.54 -28.97
C TYR A 605 -24.97 -8.04 -29.03
N VAL A 606 -26.00 -8.87 -29.16
CA VAL A 606 -25.88 -10.33 -29.26
C VAL A 606 -26.09 -10.74 -30.73
N TYR A 607 -25.02 -11.24 -31.35
CA TYR A 607 -25.03 -11.64 -32.76
C TYR A 607 -25.94 -12.87 -32.96
N LYS A 608 -26.74 -12.86 -34.04
CA LYS A 608 -27.74 -13.91 -34.35
C LYS A 608 -28.72 -14.21 -33.23
N ASN A 609 -28.84 -13.33 -32.23
CA ASN A 609 -29.68 -13.51 -31.06
C ASN A 609 -29.45 -14.85 -30.31
N GLU A 610 -28.22 -15.35 -30.30
CA GLU A 610 -27.83 -16.56 -29.60
C GLU A 610 -26.61 -16.30 -28.70
N PHE A 611 -26.60 -16.91 -27.52
CA PHE A 611 -25.44 -16.91 -26.62
C PHE A 611 -25.32 -18.22 -25.88
N TYR A 612 -24.16 -18.52 -25.35
CA TYR A 612 -23.90 -19.70 -24.57
C TYR A 612 -23.95 -19.40 -23.09
N LEU A 613 -24.48 -20.32 -22.27
CA LEU A 613 -24.17 -20.36 -20.85
C LEU A 613 -23.01 -21.33 -20.65
N GLN A 614 -21.92 -20.79 -20.14
CA GLN A 614 -20.76 -21.53 -19.72
C GLN A 614 -20.87 -21.79 -18.22
N ILE A 615 -20.43 -22.94 -17.77
CA ILE A 615 -20.28 -23.27 -16.36
C ILE A 615 -18.81 -23.42 -16.07
N ASP A 616 -18.36 -22.70 -15.05
CA ASP A 616 -17.01 -22.77 -14.50
C ASP A 616 -17.14 -23.31 -13.08
N ILE A 617 -16.39 -24.36 -12.72
CA ILE A 617 -16.45 -25.01 -11.42
C ILE A 617 -15.05 -25.18 -10.83
N GLU A 618 -14.94 -25.03 -9.51
CA GLU A 618 -13.70 -25.34 -8.80
C GLU A 618 -13.37 -26.82 -8.98
N ALA A 619 -12.16 -27.11 -9.46
CA ALA A 619 -11.66 -28.47 -9.44
C ALA A 619 -11.25 -28.86 -7.99
N PRO A 620 -11.34 -30.15 -7.62
CA PRO A 620 -10.83 -30.62 -6.33
C PRO A 620 -9.35 -30.28 -6.12
N MET A 621 -8.96 -29.99 -4.89
CA MET A 621 -7.57 -29.62 -4.57
C MET A 621 -6.56 -30.72 -4.91
N GLU A 622 -6.98 -31.97 -4.88
CA GLU A 622 -6.19 -33.13 -5.26
C GLU A 622 -5.88 -33.20 -6.76
N SER A 623 -6.56 -32.37 -7.56
CA SER A 623 -6.37 -32.29 -9.01
C SER A 623 -5.03 -31.71 -9.42
N GLY A 624 -4.45 -30.81 -8.61
CA GLY A 624 -3.27 -30.03 -9.03
C GLY A 624 -2.07 -30.14 -8.11
N LYS A 625 -0.88 -30.23 -8.72
CA LYS A 625 0.42 -30.25 -8.04
C LYS A 625 1.42 -29.40 -8.80
N LEU A 626 2.20 -28.61 -8.06
CA LEU A 626 3.37 -27.90 -8.55
C LEU A 626 4.61 -28.58 -8.00
N ILE A 627 5.55 -28.94 -8.87
CA ILE A 627 6.75 -29.66 -8.50
C ILE A 627 7.96 -28.98 -9.16
N LEU A 628 9.02 -28.69 -8.39
CA LEU A 628 10.30 -28.31 -8.97
C LEU A 628 10.95 -29.53 -9.60
N ASN A 629 11.17 -29.51 -10.92
CA ASN A 629 11.87 -30.58 -11.62
C ASN A 629 13.39 -30.36 -11.63
N ASN A 630 14.14 -31.34 -12.19
CA ASN A 630 15.60 -31.28 -12.25
C ASN A 630 16.13 -30.60 -13.52
N GLN A 631 15.25 -30.13 -14.41
CA GLN A 631 15.67 -29.38 -15.59
C GLN A 631 16.10 -27.98 -15.16
N ILE A 632 17.24 -27.55 -15.63
CA ILE A 632 17.79 -26.23 -15.28
C ILE A 632 17.57 -25.29 -16.45
N ASP A 633 16.99 -24.15 -16.17
CA ASP A 633 16.79 -23.11 -17.18
C ASP A 633 18.11 -22.39 -17.52
N LYS A 634 18.06 -21.48 -18.50
CA LYS A 634 19.24 -20.72 -18.93
C LYS A 634 19.86 -19.82 -17.84
N PHE A 635 19.22 -19.67 -16.70
CA PHE A 635 19.69 -18.86 -15.57
C PHE A 635 20.18 -19.71 -14.40
N GLY A 636 20.19 -21.04 -14.55
CA GLY A 636 20.63 -21.98 -13.51
C GLY A 636 19.56 -22.32 -12.47
N GLU A 637 18.28 -22.01 -12.74
CA GLU A 637 17.19 -22.32 -11.83
C GLU A 637 16.40 -23.55 -12.29
N LYS A 638 15.85 -24.27 -11.31
CA LYS A 638 15.00 -25.44 -11.57
C LYS A 638 13.70 -25.06 -12.28
N GLY A 639 13.30 -25.84 -13.24
CA GLY A 639 12.02 -25.74 -13.92
C GLY A 639 10.85 -26.12 -13.00
N LEU A 640 9.65 -25.78 -13.43
CA LEU A 640 8.41 -26.06 -12.72
C LEU A 640 7.54 -27.02 -13.51
N ASP A 641 7.26 -28.21 -12.96
CA ASP A 641 6.23 -29.12 -13.47
C ASP A 641 4.89 -28.72 -12.89
N ILE A 642 3.92 -28.55 -13.75
CA ILE A 642 2.54 -28.22 -13.41
C ILE A 642 1.67 -29.37 -13.86
N ASP A 643 1.18 -30.11 -12.89
CA ASP A 643 0.35 -31.29 -13.06
C ASP A 643 -1.08 -30.94 -12.63
N LEU A 644 -2.01 -30.85 -13.60
CA LEU A 644 -3.43 -30.68 -13.35
C LEU A 644 -4.17 -31.89 -13.94
N SER A 645 -4.61 -32.79 -13.08
CA SER A 645 -5.36 -33.98 -13.46
C SER A 645 -6.87 -33.73 -13.35
N ILE A 646 -7.63 -34.15 -14.34
CA ILE A 646 -9.09 -34.09 -14.28
C ILE A 646 -9.61 -35.34 -13.63
N LEU A 647 -10.07 -35.22 -12.40
CA LEU A 647 -10.62 -36.34 -11.63
C LEU A 647 -12.06 -36.69 -12.07
N PRO A 648 -12.50 -37.97 -11.94
CA PRO A 648 -13.88 -38.38 -12.22
C PRO A 648 -14.92 -37.54 -11.47
N GLN A 649 -14.62 -37.17 -10.22
CA GLN A 649 -15.42 -36.27 -9.38
C GLN A 649 -15.74 -34.93 -10.09
N THR A 650 -14.84 -34.40 -10.88
CA THR A 650 -15.07 -33.16 -11.64
C THR A 650 -16.26 -33.29 -12.60
N GLY A 651 -16.39 -34.43 -13.28
CA GLY A 651 -17.52 -34.72 -14.16
C GLY A 651 -18.85 -34.81 -13.41
N GLU A 652 -18.84 -35.40 -12.22
CA GLU A 652 -20.03 -35.47 -11.34
C GLU A 652 -20.48 -34.09 -10.89
N LEU A 653 -19.51 -33.24 -10.46
CA LEU A 653 -19.74 -31.85 -10.04
C LEU A 653 -20.35 -31.02 -11.18
N PHE A 654 -19.81 -31.15 -12.40
CA PHE A 654 -20.39 -30.49 -13.58
C PHE A 654 -21.80 -30.96 -13.88
N THR A 655 -22.09 -32.27 -13.77
CA THR A 655 -23.44 -32.84 -13.99
C THR A 655 -24.45 -32.24 -13.02
N LYS A 656 -24.09 -32.14 -11.73
CA LYS A 656 -24.92 -31.51 -10.69
C LYS A 656 -25.13 -30.02 -10.93
N ALA A 657 -24.07 -29.28 -11.26
CA ALA A 657 -24.17 -27.86 -11.57
C ALA A 657 -25.04 -27.57 -12.80
N ARG A 658 -24.91 -28.41 -13.85
CA ARG A 658 -25.80 -28.35 -15.03
C ARG A 658 -27.27 -28.59 -14.65
N ALA A 659 -27.54 -29.57 -13.82
CA ALA A 659 -28.92 -29.88 -13.39
C ALA A 659 -29.56 -28.69 -12.66
N ILE A 660 -28.84 -28.02 -11.78
CA ILE A 660 -29.29 -26.79 -11.07
C ILE A 660 -29.64 -25.67 -12.06
N ILE A 661 -28.75 -25.41 -13.03
CA ILE A 661 -28.99 -24.37 -14.05
C ILE A 661 -30.19 -24.79 -14.96
N LYS A 662 -30.26 -26.04 -15.37
CA LYS A 662 -31.34 -26.57 -16.19
C LYS A 662 -32.70 -26.40 -15.50
N GLU A 663 -32.81 -26.77 -14.23
CA GLU A 663 -34.05 -26.59 -13.44
C GLU A 663 -34.48 -25.10 -13.44
N TYR A 664 -33.54 -24.19 -13.31
CA TYR A 664 -33.85 -22.77 -13.40
C TYR A 664 -34.36 -22.37 -14.79
N LEU A 665 -33.73 -22.85 -15.87
CA LEU A 665 -34.12 -22.54 -17.24
C LEU A 665 -35.52 -23.06 -17.54
N ASP A 666 -35.81 -24.31 -17.19
CA ASP A 666 -37.10 -24.96 -17.37
C ASP A 666 -38.22 -24.25 -16.61
N LYS A 667 -37.98 -23.93 -15.33
CA LYS A 667 -38.95 -23.22 -14.47
C LYS A 667 -39.32 -21.84 -15.01
N ASN A 668 -38.42 -21.19 -15.73
CA ASN A 668 -38.64 -19.86 -16.31
C ASN A 668 -39.04 -19.91 -17.80
N GLY A 669 -39.28 -21.10 -18.36
CA GLY A 669 -39.70 -21.28 -19.77
C GLY A 669 -38.68 -20.77 -20.78
N VAL A 670 -37.39 -20.85 -20.45
CA VAL A 670 -36.29 -20.41 -21.33
C VAL A 670 -36.12 -21.42 -22.45
N VAL A 671 -36.06 -20.94 -23.69
CA VAL A 671 -35.78 -21.81 -24.86
C VAL A 671 -34.28 -21.97 -25.02
N TYR A 672 -33.82 -23.19 -24.88
CA TYR A 672 -32.41 -23.52 -24.98
C TYR A 672 -32.16 -24.84 -25.68
N GLU A 673 -30.92 -25.05 -26.12
CA GLU A 673 -30.37 -26.31 -26.60
C GLU A 673 -29.31 -26.78 -25.60
N GLU A 674 -29.41 -27.99 -25.11
CA GLU A 674 -28.36 -28.60 -24.30
C GLU A 674 -27.16 -28.96 -25.19
N LEU A 675 -25.98 -28.49 -24.80
CA LEU A 675 -24.78 -28.87 -25.51
C LEU A 675 -24.25 -30.23 -25.01
N PRO A 676 -23.61 -31.02 -25.89
CA PRO A 676 -23.02 -32.28 -25.49
C PRO A 676 -22.08 -32.09 -24.30
N PHE A 677 -22.26 -32.89 -23.27
CA PHE A 677 -21.39 -32.95 -22.12
C PHE A 677 -20.31 -34.03 -22.34
N SER A 678 -19.10 -33.74 -21.97
CA SER A 678 -18.00 -34.69 -22.05
C SER A 678 -17.21 -34.70 -20.75
N THR A 679 -16.91 -35.90 -20.28
CA THR A 679 -16.04 -36.15 -19.13
C THR A 679 -14.57 -36.30 -19.52
N SER A 680 -14.24 -36.25 -20.82
CA SER A 680 -12.85 -36.36 -21.27
C SER A 680 -12.07 -35.10 -20.99
N ALA A 681 -10.81 -35.24 -20.52
CA ALA A 681 -9.92 -34.15 -20.12
C ALA A 681 -9.72 -33.09 -21.23
N GLU A 682 -9.77 -33.50 -22.50
CA GLU A 682 -9.53 -32.62 -23.65
C GLU A 682 -10.62 -31.57 -23.91
N LYS A 683 -11.77 -31.68 -23.25
CA LYS A 683 -12.91 -30.78 -23.45
C LYS A 683 -13.16 -29.79 -22.35
N TYR A 684 -12.37 -29.82 -21.28
CA TYR A 684 -12.38 -28.77 -20.29
C TYR A 684 -11.42 -27.66 -20.69
N GLU A 685 -11.87 -26.42 -20.54
CA GLU A 685 -11.03 -25.26 -20.68
C GLU A 685 -10.63 -24.78 -19.28
N ASP A 686 -9.38 -24.40 -19.07
CA ASP A 686 -8.96 -23.72 -17.86
C ASP A 686 -9.31 -22.25 -17.92
N VAL A 687 -9.57 -21.65 -16.77
CA VAL A 687 -9.95 -20.23 -16.66
C VAL A 687 -8.77 -19.36 -16.18
N TYR A 688 -7.69 -20.01 -15.76
CA TYR A 688 -6.50 -19.42 -15.22
C TYR A 688 -6.76 -18.54 -13.98
N HIS A 689 -7.41 -19.14 -13.00
CA HIS A 689 -7.62 -18.59 -11.66
C HIS A 689 -6.97 -19.47 -10.59
N PRO A 690 -5.66 -19.79 -10.68
CA PRO A 690 -5.01 -20.75 -9.80
C PRO A 690 -5.07 -20.30 -8.35
N PHE A 691 -5.37 -21.25 -7.44
CA PHE A 691 -5.52 -21.04 -6.01
C PHE A 691 -4.97 -22.23 -5.20
N GLY A 692 -4.89 -22.11 -3.87
CA GLY A 692 -4.60 -23.22 -2.96
C GLY A 692 -3.11 -23.53 -2.72
N MET A 693 -2.17 -22.72 -3.22
CA MET A 693 -0.73 -23.03 -3.16
C MET A 693 -0.09 -22.67 -1.80
N PHE A 694 -0.54 -21.58 -1.19
CA PHE A 694 0.00 -21.06 0.05
C PHE A 694 -1.16 -20.60 0.95
N CYS A 695 -1.96 -21.56 1.42
CA CYS A 695 -3.24 -21.29 2.05
C CYS A 695 -3.48 -22.07 3.37
N ASN A 696 -2.47 -22.76 3.90
CA ASN A 696 -2.59 -23.55 5.13
C ASN A 696 -2.53 -22.66 6.38
N PHE A 697 -3.54 -21.79 6.54
CA PHE A 697 -3.66 -20.87 7.68
C PHE A 697 -4.95 -21.12 8.44
N ASN A 698 -4.90 -20.94 9.77
CA ASN A 698 -6.07 -21.04 10.64
C ASN A 698 -6.90 -19.75 10.69
N SER A 699 -6.30 -18.60 10.33
CA SER A 699 -6.94 -17.27 10.33
C SER A 699 -6.16 -16.30 9.46
N VAL A 700 -6.74 -15.16 9.14
CA VAL A 700 -6.04 -14.06 8.45
C VAL A 700 -4.91 -13.49 9.34
N GLU A 701 -5.07 -13.49 10.65
CA GLU A 701 -4.00 -13.09 11.58
C GLU A 701 -2.80 -14.02 11.48
N HIS A 702 -3.02 -15.34 11.43
CA HIS A 702 -1.95 -16.32 11.24
C HIS A 702 -1.23 -16.11 9.89
N TYR A 703 -1.98 -15.81 8.82
CA TYR A 703 -1.39 -15.46 7.53
C TYR A 703 -0.54 -14.18 7.59
N PHE A 704 -1.01 -13.11 8.25
CA PHE A 704 -0.30 -11.84 8.36
C PHE A 704 0.95 -11.90 9.24
N THR A 705 1.00 -12.88 10.17
CA THR A 705 2.11 -13.10 11.10
C THR A 705 2.96 -14.33 10.75
N HIS A 706 2.72 -14.95 9.61
CA HIS A 706 3.50 -16.09 9.13
C HIS A 706 4.96 -15.69 8.91
N PHE A 707 5.19 -14.54 8.29
CA PHE A 707 6.48 -13.85 8.24
C PHE A 707 6.37 -12.51 8.98
N ASP A 708 7.46 -12.11 9.65
CA ASP A 708 7.47 -10.85 10.42
C ASP A 708 7.32 -9.62 9.53
N ASN A 709 7.86 -9.66 8.30
CA ASN A 709 7.96 -8.53 7.40
C ASN A 709 7.70 -8.87 5.92
N MET A 710 6.92 -9.91 5.64
CA MET A 710 6.53 -10.24 4.26
C MET A 710 5.10 -10.79 4.21
N ILE A 711 4.37 -10.46 3.13
CA ILE A 711 3.16 -11.18 2.74
C ILE A 711 3.22 -11.67 1.29
N VAL A 712 2.51 -12.74 0.99
CA VAL A 712 2.33 -13.31 -0.35
C VAL A 712 1.06 -12.73 -0.96
N ALA A 713 1.16 -11.83 -1.93
CA ALA A 713 0.03 -11.08 -2.50
C ALA A 713 -0.35 -11.62 -3.90
N ASN A 714 -1.05 -12.74 -3.93
CA ASN A 714 -1.60 -13.34 -5.15
C ASN A 714 -2.72 -14.34 -4.84
N THR A 715 -3.38 -14.91 -5.85
CA THR A 715 -4.50 -15.86 -5.67
C THR A 715 -4.11 -17.18 -5.04
N GLY A 716 -2.83 -17.56 -5.05
CA GLY A 716 -2.35 -18.79 -4.43
C GLY A 716 -2.59 -18.91 -2.92
N ILE A 717 -2.86 -17.76 -2.25
CA ILE A 717 -3.21 -17.74 -0.81
C ILE A 717 -4.68 -18.11 -0.52
N LEU A 718 -5.53 -18.14 -1.53
CA LEU A 718 -6.94 -18.44 -1.35
C LEU A 718 -7.10 -19.96 -1.18
N PRO A 719 -7.74 -20.45 -0.12
CA PRO A 719 -8.03 -21.88 0.04
C PRO A 719 -9.09 -22.37 -0.95
N ARG A 720 -9.93 -21.45 -1.45
CA ARG A 720 -10.95 -21.68 -2.47
C ARG A 720 -11.13 -20.43 -3.32
N ALA A 721 -11.45 -20.59 -4.59
CA ALA A 721 -11.67 -19.48 -5.52
C ALA A 721 -13.11 -18.98 -5.54
N GLY A 722 -14.08 -19.78 -5.08
CA GLY A 722 -15.49 -19.43 -5.05
C GLY A 722 -16.17 -19.40 -6.43
N GLY A 723 -17.43 -19.02 -6.45
CA GLY A 723 -18.20 -18.83 -7.68
C GLY A 723 -17.88 -17.50 -8.40
N ILE A 724 -16.64 -17.06 -8.39
CA ILE A 724 -16.22 -15.76 -8.94
C ILE A 724 -14.86 -15.84 -9.64
N ASN A 725 -14.53 -14.80 -10.40
CA ASN A 725 -13.14 -14.49 -10.72
C ASN A 725 -12.45 -13.96 -9.46
N SER A 726 -11.61 -14.77 -8.85
CA SER A 726 -11.04 -14.54 -7.51
C SER A 726 -10.01 -13.41 -7.42
N THR A 727 -9.64 -12.80 -8.55
CA THR A 727 -8.59 -11.74 -8.57
C THR A 727 -8.89 -10.61 -7.60
N CYS A 728 -10.13 -10.11 -7.57
CA CYS A 728 -10.51 -8.99 -6.70
C CYS A 728 -10.56 -9.37 -5.22
N ALA A 729 -10.72 -10.66 -4.89
CA ALA A 729 -10.84 -11.15 -3.51
C ALA A 729 -9.55 -11.00 -2.69
N VAL A 730 -8.40 -10.82 -3.34
CA VAL A 730 -7.09 -10.64 -2.68
C VAL A 730 -6.82 -9.16 -2.31
N PHE A 731 -7.37 -8.19 -3.04
CA PHE A 731 -7.14 -6.77 -2.74
C PHE A 731 -7.54 -6.37 -1.31
N PRO A 732 -8.66 -6.85 -0.73
CA PRO A 732 -9.03 -6.60 0.66
C PRO A 732 -8.00 -7.04 1.70
N LEU A 733 -7.28 -8.14 1.45
CA LEU A 733 -6.21 -8.59 2.35
C LEU A 733 -5.02 -7.63 2.31
N ILE A 734 -4.67 -7.13 1.12
CA ILE A 734 -3.60 -6.14 0.95
C ILE A 734 -3.99 -4.82 1.64
N GLU A 735 -5.25 -4.38 1.51
CA GLU A 735 -5.78 -3.21 2.21
C GLU A 735 -5.68 -3.36 3.74
N GLU A 736 -6.15 -4.49 4.28
CA GLU A 736 -6.11 -4.76 5.71
C GLU A 736 -4.67 -4.76 6.22
N TYR A 737 -3.78 -5.50 5.58
CA TYR A 737 -2.38 -5.60 5.99
C TYR A 737 -1.69 -4.24 6.04
N ILE A 738 -1.78 -3.47 4.96
CA ILE A 738 -1.10 -2.16 4.86
C ILE A 738 -1.71 -1.12 5.81
N ASN A 739 -3.02 -1.14 6.01
CA ASN A 739 -3.69 -0.14 6.84
C ASN A 739 -3.68 -0.45 8.34
N THR A 740 -3.51 -1.72 8.73
CA THR A 740 -3.65 -2.13 10.14
C THR A 740 -2.39 -2.77 10.72
N LYS A 741 -1.72 -3.66 9.99
CA LYS A 741 -0.59 -4.44 10.51
C LYS A 741 0.77 -3.76 10.35
N MET A 742 0.90 -2.87 9.37
CA MET A 742 2.15 -2.13 9.16
C MET A 742 2.19 -0.78 9.91
N GLN A 743 1.13 -0.45 10.65
CA GLN A 743 1.08 0.76 11.48
C GLN A 743 1.86 0.54 12.79
#